data_3bd65fb3d6d00a4ac89591d48633b2ed
#
_entry.id   3bd65fb3d6d00a4ac89591d48633b2ed
#
_cell.length_a   1.000
_cell.length_b   1.000
_cell.length_c   1.000
_cell.angle_alpha   90.00
_cell.angle_beta   90.00
_cell.angle_gamma   90.00
#
_symmetry.space_group_name_H-M   'P 1'
#
loop_
_entity.id
_entity.type
_entity.pdbx_description
1 polymer ?
#
loop_
_entity_poly.entity_id
_entity_poly.type
_entity_poly.pdbx_seq_one_letter_code
_entity_poly.pdbx_strand_id
1 'polypeptide(L)'
;MLGCILLLFPLLLWGQKRVEVRADNLFQKRAYALAIDEYQEMLDRNWNTAYARKQLAFCYFQIREYDKALPHLKELLGNDDLPLQYVWEYALILKAEGQIEESEKWLGYSKLIKLKNPLIPRLSQDSTWSPVILLERQDYTVEAVPFNSKYSDFGAQVYRDTLYFASSRKTPSNSSNYGWYNEPYLDLYSVPMNNLSKTPQALRGEILSKYHESSPAFFKDIKGKQSVYFTRNNLKGGTYVVGKDRINNLKIYKGVKKPNGEWDVTRDLAINSADYSNAHPFISPDGKRLYFSSNRPDGYGGSDIFYCEIRSRGGLSYPINAGPVVNTEGNEMYPFVDKEGQLYFASDGHPGYGQLDIFKSIDNHLGTPEIVINLGQPINSKRDDFAYFQVDGQYKGFFSSNRSGGQGSDDLYSFAYRPALLFKGEITDQISKKAIQGAEIKLIDLSLDKTVATLYTSEAGSLSTEVKEDRLYALEISHPSFKGQLASVSTWDLQTGQIDVQAQVELEPLMDLKALSGIRPVYFNNGSFNLPGNAQKELDKLVKLVRDRYPGMEIGVQVYTRERAGWENNRILSQKRAAAIEWYLVSKGFPRDNIRYYEGNGDQYDWPCDTKNQCWRLGMSKDQRVQIDLLQLEHPKVGSQP
;
A
#
# COMPACT_ATOMS: atom_id res chain seq x y z
N MET A 1 73.08 -26.92 -15.13
CA MET A 1 71.63 -26.51 -15.20
C MET A 1 70.97 -26.18 -13.84
N LEU A 2 71.68 -26.22 -12.71
CA LEU A 2 71.02 -25.92 -11.39
C LEU A 2 71.09 -24.44 -10.96
N GLY A 3 71.89 -23.61 -11.64
CA GLY A 3 72.08 -22.19 -11.24
C GLY A 3 70.98 -21.21 -11.71
N CYS A 4 70.18 -21.55 -12.74
CA CYS A 4 69.15 -20.66 -13.25
C CYS A 4 67.78 -20.77 -12.52
N ILE A 5 67.52 -21.90 -11.81
CA ILE A 5 66.24 -22.12 -11.10
C ILE A 5 66.19 -21.33 -9.78
N LEU A 6 67.34 -21.10 -9.13
CA LEU A 6 67.43 -20.36 -7.85
C LEU A 6 67.27 -18.83 -7.99
N LEU A 7 67.49 -18.26 -9.17
CA LEU A 7 67.28 -16.82 -9.43
C LEU A 7 65.85 -16.48 -9.87
N LEU A 8 65.08 -17.44 -10.37
CA LEU A 8 63.69 -17.25 -10.76
C LEU A 8 62.74 -17.20 -9.55
N PHE A 9 63.04 -17.90 -8.47
CA PHE A 9 62.19 -17.96 -7.25
C PHE A 9 62.04 -16.61 -6.54
N PRO A 10 63.09 -15.81 -6.28
CA PRO A 10 62.91 -14.48 -5.68
C PRO A 10 62.24 -13.48 -6.61
N LEU A 11 62.39 -13.58 -7.94
CA LEU A 11 61.69 -12.73 -8.91
C LEU A 11 60.20 -13.02 -8.97
N LEU A 12 59.76 -14.28 -8.86
CA LEU A 12 58.36 -14.68 -8.77
C LEU A 12 57.71 -14.20 -7.47
N LEU A 13 58.39 -14.33 -6.32
CA LEU A 13 57.93 -13.81 -5.02
C LEU A 13 57.83 -12.27 -5.01
N TRP A 14 58.72 -11.56 -5.68
CA TRP A 14 58.65 -10.11 -5.85
C TRP A 14 57.48 -9.70 -6.74
N GLY A 15 57.21 -10.44 -7.80
CA GLY A 15 56.06 -10.24 -8.68
C GLY A 15 54.72 -10.39 -7.94
N GLN A 16 54.57 -11.50 -7.20
CA GLN A 16 53.39 -11.79 -6.37
C GLN A 16 53.13 -10.68 -5.34
N LYS A 17 54.15 -10.33 -4.53
CA LYS A 17 54.01 -9.30 -3.50
C LYS A 17 53.65 -7.92 -4.08
N ARG A 18 54.11 -7.62 -5.28
CA ARG A 18 53.83 -6.35 -5.97
C ARG A 18 52.36 -6.25 -6.44
N VAL A 19 51.78 -7.34 -6.94
CA VAL A 19 50.35 -7.41 -7.33
C VAL A 19 49.49 -7.33 -6.08
N GLU A 20 49.76 -8.10 -5.04
CA GLU A 20 49.04 -8.08 -3.76
C GLU A 20 49.00 -6.67 -3.15
N VAL A 21 50.17 -5.99 -3.03
CA VAL A 21 50.24 -4.62 -2.51
C VAL A 21 49.43 -3.63 -3.38
N ARG A 22 49.41 -3.81 -4.70
CA ARG A 22 48.64 -2.96 -5.61
C ARG A 22 47.12 -3.20 -5.44
N ALA A 23 46.69 -4.46 -5.36
CA ALA A 23 45.32 -4.88 -5.09
C ALA A 23 44.82 -4.30 -3.75
N ASP A 24 45.61 -4.47 -2.67
CA ASP A 24 45.27 -3.96 -1.35
C ASP A 24 45.20 -2.44 -1.29
N ASN A 25 46.09 -1.73 -1.98
CA ASN A 25 46.01 -0.27 -2.10
C ASN A 25 44.74 0.20 -2.80
N LEU A 26 44.27 -0.50 -3.84
CA LEU A 26 43.01 -0.22 -4.52
C LEU A 26 41.83 -0.53 -3.60
N PHE A 27 41.88 -1.67 -2.92
CA PHE A 27 40.86 -2.09 -1.95
C PHE A 27 40.71 -1.06 -0.80
N GLN A 28 41.82 -0.64 -0.19
CA GLN A 28 41.81 0.37 0.87
C GLN A 28 41.26 1.73 0.40
N LYS A 29 41.45 2.06 -0.88
CA LYS A 29 40.87 3.25 -1.51
C LYS A 29 39.42 3.03 -1.94
N ARG A 30 38.82 1.87 -1.64
CA ARG A 30 37.51 1.46 -2.06
C ARG A 30 37.32 1.46 -3.59
N ALA A 31 38.40 1.28 -4.34
CA ALA A 31 38.36 1.14 -5.79
C ALA A 31 38.12 -0.33 -6.16
N TYR A 32 36.97 -0.86 -5.75
CA TYR A 32 36.66 -2.30 -5.77
C TYR A 32 36.70 -2.89 -7.17
N ALA A 33 36.12 -2.21 -8.16
CA ALA A 33 36.11 -2.68 -9.54
C ALA A 33 37.55 -2.82 -10.11
N LEU A 34 38.47 -1.92 -9.72
CA LEU A 34 39.86 -2.00 -10.13
C LEU A 34 40.66 -3.04 -9.30
N ALA A 35 40.29 -3.24 -8.03
CA ALA A 35 40.92 -4.25 -7.17
C ALA A 35 40.58 -5.67 -7.64
N ILE A 36 39.38 -5.89 -8.22
CA ILE A 36 38.97 -7.18 -8.78
C ILE A 36 39.99 -7.70 -9.80
N ASP A 37 40.39 -6.87 -10.75
CA ASP A 37 41.31 -7.29 -11.81
C ASP A 37 42.65 -7.79 -11.22
N GLU A 38 43.15 -7.12 -10.19
CA GLU A 38 44.40 -7.46 -9.52
C GLU A 38 44.25 -8.74 -8.66
N TYR A 39 43.17 -8.89 -7.90
CA TYR A 39 42.92 -10.11 -7.13
C TYR A 39 42.61 -11.30 -8.04
N GLN A 40 41.96 -11.09 -9.20
CA GLN A 40 41.74 -12.12 -10.22
C GLN A 40 43.08 -12.58 -10.82
N GLU A 41 44.03 -11.65 -11.11
CA GLU A 41 45.39 -12.00 -11.53
C GLU A 41 46.11 -12.87 -10.51
N MET A 42 45.94 -12.59 -9.20
CA MET A 42 46.49 -13.44 -8.14
C MET A 42 45.90 -14.85 -8.15
N LEU A 43 44.59 -14.96 -8.35
CA LEU A 43 43.88 -16.23 -8.41
C LEU A 43 44.31 -17.07 -9.63
N ASP A 44 44.35 -16.44 -10.82
CA ASP A 44 44.77 -17.08 -12.08
C ASP A 44 46.20 -17.60 -12.05
N ARG A 45 47.07 -16.91 -11.31
CA ARG A 45 48.46 -17.31 -11.11
C ARG A 45 48.70 -18.23 -9.91
N ASN A 46 47.62 -18.62 -9.23
CA ASN A 46 47.67 -19.46 -8.03
C ASN A 46 48.45 -18.85 -6.87
N TRP A 47 48.42 -17.53 -6.73
CA TRP A 47 49.10 -16.76 -5.69
C TRP A 47 48.12 -16.42 -4.54
N ASN A 48 48.44 -16.87 -3.31
CA ASN A 48 47.67 -16.61 -2.10
C ASN A 48 46.12 -16.72 -2.36
N THR A 49 45.71 -17.83 -2.95
CA THR A 49 44.40 -18.02 -3.53
C THR A 49 43.26 -17.83 -2.52
N ALA A 50 43.44 -18.29 -1.28
CA ALA A 50 42.41 -18.12 -0.22
C ALA A 50 42.21 -16.64 0.11
N TYR A 51 43.30 -15.86 0.20
CA TYR A 51 43.20 -14.42 0.41
C TYR A 51 42.58 -13.70 -0.78
N ALA A 52 43.06 -13.96 -2.00
CA ALA A 52 42.54 -13.35 -3.22
C ALA A 52 41.03 -13.64 -3.39
N ARG A 53 40.60 -14.88 -3.15
CA ARG A 53 39.21 -15.31 -3.23
C ARG A 53 38.31 -14.59 -2.23
N LYS A 54 38.81 -14.41 -0.99
CA LYS A 54 38.12 -13.66 0.05
C LYS A 54 37.92 -12.18 -0.35
N GLN A 55 38.93 -11.55 -0.89
CA GLN A 55 38.86 -10.15 -1.33
C GLN A 55 37.98 -10.00 -2.57
N LEU A 56 38.00 -10.95 -3.51
CA LEU A 56 37.13 -10.99 -4.67
C LEU A 56 35.67 -11.11 -4.26
N ALA A 57 35.33 -12.03 -3.35
CA ALA A 57 33.98 -12.17 -2.82
C ALA A 57 33.46 -10.84 -2.27
N PHE A 58 34.28 -10.18 -1.43
CA PHE A 58 33.94 -8.88 -0.88
C PHE A 58 33.78 -7.79 -1.96
N CYS A 59 34.77 -7.68 -2.88
CA CYS A 59 34.70 -6.68 -3.94
C CYS A 59 33.47 -6.84 -4.82
N TYR A 60 33.16 -8.07 -5.27
CA TYR A 60 31.97 -8.35 -6.06
C TYR A 60 30.69 -8.05 -5.30
N PHE A 61 30.62 -8.37 -4.00
CA PHE A 61 29.48 -8.00 -3.17
C PHE A 61 29.30 -6.48 -3.08
N GLN A 62 30.39 -5.72 -2.88
CA GLN A 62 30.35 -4.27 -2.78
C GLN A 62 29.90 -3.57 -4.08
N ILE A 63 30.22 -4.14 -5.24
CA ILE A 63 29.76 -3.64 -6.54
C ILE A 63 28.47 -4.32 -7.03
N ARG A 64 27.81 -5.12 -6.14
CA ARG A 64 26.51 -5.78 -6.36
C ARG A 64 26.48 -6.81 -7.50
N GLU A 65 27.63 -7.34 -7.86
CA GLU A 65 27.80 -8.45 -8.80
C GLU A 65 27.67 -9.80 -8.07
N TYR A 66 26.48 -10.07 -7.54
CA TYR A 66 26.22 -11.20 -6.63
C TYR A 66 26.47 -12.55 -7.27
N ASP A 67 26.15 -12.71 -8.56
CA ASP A 67 26.42 -13.94 -9.31
C ASP A 67 27.91 -14.27 -9.36
N LYS A 68 28.76 -13.23 -9.38
CA LYS A 68 30.22 -13.39 -9.37
C LYS A 68 30.77 -13.56 -7.94
N ALA A 69 30.11 -12.98 -6.93
CA ALA A 69 30.50 -13.19 -5.54
C ALA A 69 30.21 -14.62 -5.05
N LEU A 70 29.08 -15.19 -5.48
CA LEU A 70 28.55 -16.48 -5.01
C LEU A 70 29.55 -17.66 -5.11
N PRO A 71 30.22 -17.92 -6.26
CA PRO A 71 31.18 -19.02 -6.35
C PRO A 71 32.38 -18.86 -5.40
N HIS A 72 32.86 -17.63 -5.20
CA HIS A 72 33.95 -17.36 -4.26
C HIS A 72 33.53 -17.61 -2.81
N LEU A 73 32.32 -17.19 -2.43
CA LEU A 73 31.77 -17.43 -1.11
C LEU A 73 31.55 -18.90 -0.84
N LYS A 74 31.01 -19.68 -1.80
CA LYS A 74 30.83 -21.13 -1.69
C LYS A 74 32.11 -21.87 -1.38
N GLU A 75 33.22 -21.52 -2.04
CA GLU A 75 34.52 -22.15 -1.77
C GLU A 75 35.10 -21.73 -0.42
N LEU A 76 34.79 -20.54 0.07
CA LEU A 76 35.26 -20.06 1.37
C LEU A 76 34.49 -20.70 2.54
N LEU A 77 33.24 -21.07 2.36
CA LEU A 77 32.38 -21.67 3.41
C LEU A 77 32.85 -23.05 3.88
N GLY A 78 33.76 -23.71 3.15
CA GLY A 78 34.44 -24.95 3.58
C GLY A 78 35.55 -24.77 4.61
N ASN A 79 35.89 -23.53 5.01
CA ASN A 79 36.95 -23.20 5.94
C ASN A 79 36.35 -22.72 7.28
N ASP A 80 36.81 -23.31 8.39
CA ASP A 80 36.26 -23.04 9.74
C ASP A 80 36.53 -21.60 10.27
N ASP A 81 37.42 -20.83 9.63
CA ASP A 81 37.83 -19.46 10.06
C ASP A 81 37.19 -18.33 9.23
N LEU A 82 36.06 -18.57 8.54
CA LEU A 82 35.45 -17.54 7.74
C LEU A 82 34.77 -16.48 8.63
N PRO A 83 35.08 -15.17 8.47
CA PRO A 83 34.37 -14.13 9.18
C PRO A 83 32.87 -14.16 8.88
N LEU A 84 32.06 -14.02 9.89
CA LEU A 84 30.59 -14.12 9.83
C LEU A 84 29.92 -13.15 8.86
N GLN A 85 30.58 -12.02 8.53
CA GLN A 85 30.14 -11.13 7.49
C GLN A 85 29.93 -11.86 6.16
N TYR A 86 30.84 -12.77 5.77
CA TYR A 86 30.73 -13.53 4.52
C TYR A 86 29.61 -14.58 4.59
N VAL A 87 29.35 -15.14 5.75
CA VAL A 87 28.21 -16.05 5.98
C VAL A 87 26.90 -15.30 5.77
N TRP A 88 26.83 -14.10 6.31
CA TRP A 88 25.66 -13.25 6.15
C TRP A 88 25.48 -12.77 4.69
N GLU A 89 26.55 -12.31 4.05
CA GLU A 89 26.55 -11.92 2.63
C GLU A 89 26.10 -13.10 1.74
N TYR A 90 26.60 -14.31 2.03
CA TYR A 90 26.19 -15.53 1.33
C TYR A 90 24.68 -15.82 1.50
N ALA A 91 24.17 -15.72 2.72
CA ALA A 91 22.76 -15.92 2.99
C ALA A 91 21.87 -14.90 2.26
N LEU A 92 22.27 -13.64 2.19
CA LEU A 92 21.56 -12.60 1.43
C LEU A 92 21.56 -12.89 -0.07
N ILE A 93 22.70 -13.36 -0.62
CA ILE A 93 22.75 -13.74 -2.05
C ILE A 93 21.84 -14.95 -2.33
N LEU A 94 21.87 -15.97 -1.46
CA LEU A 94 20.97 -17.13 -1.58
C LEU A 94 19.49 -16.71 -1.58
N LYS A 95 19.15 -15.78 -0.71
CA LYS A 95 17.81 -15.20 -0.65
C LYS A 95 17.44 -14.52 -1.98
N ALA A 96 18.30 -13.64 -2.47
CA ALA A 96 18.13 -12.95 -3.75
C ALA A 96 18.01 -13.92 -4.94
N GLU A 97 18.68 -15.08 -4.89
CA GLU A 97 18.55 -16.15 -5.88
C GLU A 97 17.31 -17.04 -5.69
N GLY A 98 16.46 -16.77 -4.68
CA GLY A 98 15.24 -17.53 -4.39
C GLY A 98 15.49 -18.85 -3.66
N GLN A 99 16.70 -19.09 -3.16
CA GLN A 99 17.07 -20.28 -2.36
C GLN A 99 16.75 -20.03 -0.89
N ILE A 100 15.48 -19.76 -0.58
CA ILE A 100 15.02 -19.27 0.72
C ILE A 100 15.37 -20.21 1.87
N GLU A 101 15.09 -21.52 1.71
CA GLU A 101 15.37 -22.51 2.78
C GLU A 101 16.87 -22.60 3.12
N GLU A 102 17.72 -22.51 2.12
CA GLU A 102 19.16 -22.54 2.33
C GLU A 102 19.66 -21.22 2.95
N SER A 103 19.13 -20.09 2.51
CA SER A 103 19.38 -18.78 3.12
C SER A 103 19.01 -18.78 4.61
N GLU A 104 17.84 -19.30 4.98
CA GLU A 104 17.41 -19.38 6.38
C GLU A 104 18.31 -20.25 7.25
N LYS A 105 18.82 -21.37 6.72
CA LYS A 105 19.81 -22.22 7.41
C LYS A 105 21.08 -21.43 7.73
N TRP A 106 21.60 -20.66 6.77
CA TRP A 106 22.81 -19.87 6.94
C TRP A 106 22.59 -18.67 7.85
N LEU A 107 21.45 -18.01 7.78
CA LEU A 107 21.03 -16.98 8.74
C LEU A 107 20.89 -17.56 10.15
N GLY A 108 20.33 -18.77 10.30
CA GLY A 108 20.24 -19.51 11.56
C GLY A 108 21.60 -19.84 12.14
N TYR A 109 22.56 -20.26 11.31
CA TYR A 109 23.95 -20.50 11.70
C TYR A 109 24.64 -19.23 12.19
N SER A 110 24.39 -18.09 11.53
CA SER A 110 24.92 -16.78 11.96
C SER A 110 24.37 -16.31 13.31
N LYS A 111 23.18 -16.76 13.72
CA LYS A 111 22.59 -16.49 15.06
C LYS A 111 23.34 -17.17 16.19
N LEU A 112 23.85 -18.38 15.96
CA LEU A 112 24.58 -19.15 16.98
C LEU A 112 25.90 -18.49 17.36
N ILE A 113 26.44 -17.61 16.50
CA ILE A 113 27.72 -16.97 16.69
C ILE A 113 27.50 -15.47 16.93
N LYS A 114 26.87 -15.09 18.03
CA LYS A 114 26.69 -13.73 18.60
C LYS A 114 27.39 -12.58 17.85
N LEU A 115 26.95 -12.27 16.64
CA LEU A 115 27.39 -11.09 15.93
C LEU A 115 26.66 -9.84 16.42
N LYS A 116 27.43 -8.77 16.58
CA LYS A 116 26.90 -7.41 16.69
C LYS A 116 26.57 -6.86 15.29
N ASN A 117 25.80 -7.57 14.49
CA ASN A 117 25.20 -7.00 13.31
C ASN A 117 23.72 -6.72 13.61
N PRO A 118 23.29 -5.45 13.67
CA PRO A 118 21.94 -5.08 14.07
C PRO A 118 20.84 -5.59 13.11
N LEU A 119 21.15 -5.91 11.84
CA LEU A 119 20.20 -6.48 10.87
C LEU A 119 19.77 -7.92 11.18
N ILE A 120 20.65 -8.72 11.80
CA ILE A 120 20.39 -10.15 12.05
C ILE A 120 19.20 -10.41 12.97
N PRO A 121 18.98 -9.68 14.08
CA PRO A 121 17.85 -9.92 14.97
C PRO A 121 16.48 -9.77 14.31
N ARG A 122 16.32 -8.80 13.42
CA ARG A 122 15.03 -8.53 12.74
C ARG A 122 14.70 -9.56 11.66
N LEU A 123 15.64 -9.87 10.80
CA LEU A 123 15.50 -10.90 9.77
C LEU A 123 15.22 -12.30 10.36
N SER A 124 15.59 -12.50 11.62
CA SER A 124 15.51 -13.78 12.32
C SER A 124 14.24 -13.99 13.13
N GLN A 125 13.51 -12.93 13.48
CA GLN A 125 12.33 -13.00 14.33
C GLN A 125 11.03 -13.16 13.54
N ASP A 126 11.04 -12.79 12.25
CA ASP A 126 9.84 -12.75 11.44
C ASP A 126 9.79 -13.95 10.47
N SER A 127 9.31 -15.09 10.99
CA SER A 127 9.01 -16.28 10.19
C SER A 127 7.78 -16.09 9.28
N THR A 128 7.09 -14.95 9.37
CA THR A 128 5.83 -14.69 8.68
C THR A 128 5.99 -13.95 7.34
N TRP A 129 7.18 -13.45 7.01
CA TRP A 129 7.40 -12.64 5.80
C TRP A 129 7.51 -13.43 4.50
N SER A 130 7.76 -14.74 4.57
CA SER A 130 7.88 -15.59 3.37
C SER A 130 6.62 -15.61 2.47
N PRO A 131 5.38 -15.72 2.98
CA PRO A 131 4.19 -15.74 2.12
C PRO A 131 3.80 -14.39 1.53
N VAL A 132 4.10 -13.28 2.21
CA VAL A 132 3.72 -11.91 1.78
C VAL A 132 4.57 -11.44 0.61
N ILE A 133 5.81 -11.92 0.52
CA ILE A 133 6.79 -11.52 -0.49
C ILE A 133 6.51 -12.14 -1.87
N LEU A 134 5.83 -13.27 -1.93
CA LEU A 134 5.60 -14.02 -3.17
C LEU A 134 4.36 -13.57 -3.96
N LEU A 135 3.70 -12.48 -3.58
CA LEU A 135 2.55 -11.96 -4.31
C LEU A 135 3.02 -11.24 -5.58
N GLU A 136 2.93 -11.94 -6.71
CA GLU A 136 2.98 -11.28 -8.02
C GLU A 136 1.80 -10.33 -8.15
N ARG A 137 2.09 -9.05 -8.32
CA ARG A 137 1.08 -8.02 -8.56
C ARG A 137 0.87 -7.86 -10.05
N GLN A 138 -0.25 -8.35 -10.54
CA GLN A 138 -0.66 -8.21 -11.96
C GLN A 138 -1.12 -6.80 -12.33
N ASP A 139 -1.24 -5.92 -11.36
CA ASP A 139 -1.70 -4.54 -11.50
C ASP A 139 -0.59 -3.57 -11.96
N TYR A 140 0.67 -4.03 -12.02
CA TYR A 140 1.78 -3.25 -12.56
C TYR A 140 2.28 -3.81 -13.90
N THR A 141 2.57 -2.90 -14.83
CA THR A 141 3.40 -3.19 -16.01
C THR A 141 4.70 -2.41 -15.90
N VAL A 142 5.83 -3.03 -16.27
CA VAL A 142 7.18 -2.46 -16.15
C VAL A 142 7.91 -2.59 -17.47
N GLU A 143 8.50 -1.49 -17.94
CA GLU A 143 9.26 -1.44 -19.19
C GLU A 143 10.56 -0.62 -18.99
N ALA A 144 11.67 -1.08 -19.58
CA ALA A 144 12.91 -0.32 -19.58
C ALA A 144 12.72 0.96 -20.41
N VAL A 145 13.25 2.10 -19.95
CA VAL A 145 13.16 3.33 -20.74
C VAL A 145 14.12 3.27 -21.95
N PRO A 146 13.74 3.83 -23.11
CA PRO A 146 14.49 3.66 -24.36
C PRO A 146 15.85 4.39 -24.38
N PHE A 147 16.10 5.30 -23.46
CA PHE A 147 17.33 6.07 -23.38
C PHE A 147 18.35 5.53 -22.36
N ASN A 148 18.10 4.40 -21.70
CA ASN A 148 19.11 3.77 -20.87
C ASN A 148 20.43 3.59 -21.61
N SER A 149 21.53 3.64 -20.89
CA SER A 149 22.86 3.53 -21.47
C SER A 149 23.64 2.36 -20.86
N LYS A 150 24.80 2.08 -21.37
CA LYS A 150 25.71 1.08 -20.78
C LYS A 150 26.30 1.50 -19.43
N TYR A 151 25.94 2.65 -18.92
CA TYR A 151 26.37 3.22 -17.64
C TYR A 151 25.21 3.22 -16.66
N SER A 152 25.45 3.59 -15.39
CA SER A 152 24.37 3.78 -14.42
C SER A 152 23.45 4.94 -14.82
N ASP A 153 22.15 4.68 -14.90
CA ASP A 153 21.07 5.66 -15.16
C ASP A 153 20.00 5.48 -14.07
N PHE A 154 19.82 6.44 -13.15
CA PHE A 154 18.90 6.26 -12.01
C PHE A 154 18.32 7.56 -11.44
N GLY A 155 17.35 7.43 -10.51
CA GLY A 155 16.81 8.54 -9.73
C GLY A 155 15.97 9.49 -10.55
N ALA A 156 15.05 8.94 -11.35
CA ALA A 156 14.15 9.71 -12.18
C ALA A 156 13.22 10.60 -11.38
N GLN A 157 13.04 11.85 -11.81
CA GLN A 157 12.01 12.75 -11.34
C GLN A 157 11.42 13.54 -12.51
N VAL A 158 10.10 13.61 -12.58
CA VAL A 158 9.40 14.45 -13.55
C VAL A 158 9.09 15.80 -12.90
N TYR A 159 9.52 16.88 -13.56
CA TYR A 159 9.13 18.20 -13.17
C TYR A 159 8.62 18.97 -14.40
N ARG A 160 7.35 19.34 -14.38
CA ARG A 160 6.62 19.81 -15.57
C ARG A 160 6.69 18.74 -16.67
N ASP A 161 7.03 19.13 -17.89
CA ASP A 161 7.10 18.23 -19.06
C ASP A 161 8.51 17.64 -19.30
N THR A 162 9.33 17.53 -18.27
CA THR A 162 10.73 17.09 -18.38
C THR A 162 11.04 16.05 -17.31
N LEU A 163 11.59 14.92 -17.75
CA LEU A 163 12.20 13.91 -16.89
C LEU A 163 13.65 14.30 -16.62
N TYR A 164 14.05 14.28 -15.37
CA TYR A 164 15.42 14.48 -14.90
C TYR A 164 15.91 13.22 -14.20
N PHE A 165 17.20 12.92 -14.32
CA PHE A 165 17.79 11.73 -13.71
C PHE A 165 19.31 11.90 -13.56
N ALA A 166 19.94 11.03 -12.78
CA ALA A 166 21.40 10.94 -12.67
C ALA A 166 21.95 9.91 -13.66
N SER A 167 23.10 10.18 -14.24
CA SER A 167 23.77 9.25 -15.14
C SER A 167 25.29 9.36 -15.04
N SER A 168 25.99 8.23 -15.13
CA SER A 168 27.45 8.17 -15.26
C SER A 168 27.94 8.22 -16.72
N ARG A 169 27.13 8.70 -17.65
CA ARG A 169 27.55 8.98 -19.05
C ARG A 169 28.67 9.99 -19.09
N LYS A 170 29.64 9.77 -19.97
CA LYS A 170 30.76 10.71 -20.12
C LYS A 170 30.29 12.08 -20.60
N THR A 171 30.70 13.11 -19.86
CA THR A 171 30.58 14.52 -20.24
C THR A 171 31.97 15.16 -20.31
N PRO A 172 32.12 16.34 -20.92
CA PRO A 172 33.38 17.09 -20.86
C PRO A 172 33.81 17.46 -19.43
N SER A 173 32.87 17.63 -18.51
CA SER A 173 33.12 17.91 -17.08
C SER A 173 33.55 16.68 -16.30
N ASN A 174 33.27 15.47 -16.82
CA ASN A 174 33.36 14.19 -16.15
C ASN A 174 34.16 13.19 -17.01
N SER A 175 35.48 13.40 -17.08
CA SER A 175 36.38 12.57 -17.89
C SER A 175 37.09 11.45 -17.09
N SER A 176 37.08 11.49 -15.77
CA SER A 176 37.72 10.51 -14.89
C SER A 176 36.70 9.51 -14.36
N ASN A 177 37.17 8.26 -14.15
CA ASN A 177 36.33 7.22 -13.57
C ASN A 177 36.40 7.24 -12.05
N TYR A 178 35.27 6.95 -11.41
CA TYR A 178 35.14 6.67 -9.99
C TYR A 178 35.55 5.22 -9.72
N GLY A 179 36.52 5.02 -8.81
CA GLY A 179 37.13 3.71 -8.64
C GLY A 179 36.23 2.62 -8.09
N TRP A 180 35.13 2.95 -7.43
CA TRP A 180 34.20 1.96 -6.85
C TRP A 180 33.61 1.05 -7.93
N TYR A 181 33.04 1.64 -9.00
CA TYR A 181 32.43 0.94 -10.13
C TYR A 181 33.25 0.99 -11.42
N ASN A 182 34.35 1.73 -11.45
CA ASN A 182 35.12 2.06 -12.67
C ASN A 182 34.27 2.75 -13.76
N GLU A 183 33.25 3.46 -13.37
CA GLU A 183 32.42 4.30 -14.22
C GLU A 183 32.76 5.79 -14.06
N PRO A 184 32.42 6.65 -15.05
CA PRO A 184 32.49 8.09 -14.86
C PRO A 184 31.68 8.55 -13.63
N TYR A 185 32.02 9.71 -13.10
CA TYR A 185 31.20 10.32 -12.05
C TYR A 185 29.81 10.67 -12.58
N LEU A 186 28.83 10.68 -11.69
CA LEU A 186 27.42 10.98 -12.01
C LEU A 186 27.22 12.46 -12.29
N ASP A 187 26.50 12.76 -13.37
CA ASP A 187 25.99 14.08 -13.72
C ASP A 187 24.45 14.05 -13.82
N LEU A 188 23.79 15.20 -13.77
CA LEU A 188 22.34 15.34 -13.93
C LEU A 188 21.98 15.56 -15.40
N TYR A 189 21.04 14.77 -15.88
CA TYR A 189 20.52 14.79 -17.24
C TYR A 189 19.04 15.10 -17.29
N SER A 190 18.57 15.48 -18.48
CA SER A 190 17.15 15.72 -18.75
C SER A 190 16.74 15.22 -20.13
N VAL A 191 15.47 14.79 -20.24
CA VAL A 191 14.82 14.40 -21.50
C VAL A 191 13.36 14.85 -21.46
N PRO A 192 12.77 15.33 -22.59
CA PRO A 192 11.36 15.72 -22.64
C PRO A 192 10.44 14.50 -22.44
N MET A 193 9.41 14.62 -21.58
CA MET A 193 8.45 13.55 -21.32
C MET A 193 7.64 13.10 -22.55
N ASN A 194 7.39 14.03 -23.48
CA ASN A 194 6.66 13.73 -24.71
C ASN A 194 7.48 12.97 -25.77
N ASN A 195 8.79 12.80 -25.54
CA ASN A 195 9.67 12.03 -26.43
C ASN A 195 10.87 11.46 -25.68
N LEU A 196 10.65 10.34 -25.01
CA LEU A 196 11.68 9.62 -24.25
C LEU A 196 12.74 8.95 -25.15
N SER A 197 12.51 8.84 -26.47
CA SER A 197 13.52 8.33 -27.41
C SER A 197 14.58 9.38 -27.79
N LYS A 198 14.42 10.63 -27.34
CA LYS A 198 15.39 11.69 -27.57
C LYS A 198 16.64 11.48 -26.71
N THR A 199 17.80 11.77 -27.25
CA THR A 199 19.07 11.72 -26.50
C THR A 199 19.03 12.66 -25.30
N PRO A 200 19.24 12.16 -24.06
CA PRO A 200 19.29 12.98 -22.87
C PRO A 200 20.39 14.04 -22.93
N GLN A 201 20.11 15.21 -22.37
CA GLN A 201 21.04 16.34 -22.33
C GLN A 201 21.49 16.59 -20.88
N ALA A 202 22.81 16.72 -20.68
CA ALA A 202 23.33 17.13 -19.37
C ALA A 202 22.85 18.55 -19.01
N LEU A 203 22.59 18.79 -17.74
CA LEU A 203 22.29 20.14 -17.25
C LEU A 203 23.54 21.03 -17.44
N ARG A 204 23.40 22.35 -17.25
CA ARG A 204 24.50 23.29 -17.46
C ARG A 204 24.67 24.24 -16.27
N GLY A 205 25.91 24.71 -16.06
CA GLY A 205 26.26 25.64 -15.00
C GLY A 205 26.90 24.95 -13.79
N GLU A 206 26.89 25.60 -12.64
CA GLU A 206 27.55 25.13 -11.42
C GLU A 206 26.91 23.87 -10.80
N ILE A 207 25.75 23.44 -11.35
CA ILE A 207 25.10 22.19 -10.91
C ILE A 207 25.89 20.94 -11.28
N LEU A 208 26.83 21.06 -12.22
CA LEU A 208 27.75 19.99 -12.58
C LEU A 208 29.13 20.28 -12.03
N SER A 209 29.79 19.28 -11.50
CA SER A 209 31.18 19.34 -11.07
C SER A 209 31.98 18.19 -11.71
N LYS A 210 33.21 17.98 -11.30
CA LYS A 210 33.99 16.80 -11.71
C LYS A 210 33.75 15.57 -10.83
N TYR A 211 32.75 15.60 -9.97
CA TYR A 211 32.39 14.54 -9.02
C TYR A 211 30.91 14.19 -9.17
N HIS A 212 30.35 13.40 -8.23
CA HIS A 212 28.97 12.95 -8.33
C HIS A 212 27.94 14.04 -8.03
N GLU A 213 26.93 14.15 -8.90
CA GLU A 213 25.66 14.80 -8.71
C GLU A 213 24.52 13.82 -8.99
N SER A 214 23.57 13.71 -8.07
CA SER A 214 22.45 12.76 -8.21
C SER A 214 21.16 13.22 -7.54
N SER A 215 20.11 12.46 -7.73
CA SER A 215 18.80 12.56 -7.03
C SER A 215 18.29 13.99 -6.94
N PRO A 216 17.92 14.62 -8.08
CA PRO A 216 17.41 15.99 -8.06
C PRO A 216 15.97 16.04 -7.54
N ALA A 217 15.62 17.09 -6.78
CA ALA A 217 14.27 17.41 -6.32
C ALA A 217 13.91 18.83 -6.76
N PHE A 218 13.15 18.96 -7.84
CA PHE A 218 12.80 20.25 -8.42
C PHE A 218 11.57 20.88 -7.75
N PHE A 219 11.59 22.21 -7.60
CA PHE A 219 10.49 22.98 -7.01
C PHE A 219 10.50 24.43 -7.46
N LYS A 220 9.42 25.16 -7.15
CA LYS A 220 9.41 26.63 -7.16
C LYS A 220 9.77 27.13 -5.77
N ASP A 221 10.79 27.98 -5.65
CA ASP A 221 11.11 28.60 -4.38
C ASP A 221 10.11 29.73 -4.01
N ILE A 222 10.23 30.26 -2.80
CA ILE A 222 9.36 31.34 -2.30
C ILE A 222 9.38 32.61 -3.14
N LYS A 223 10.37 32.78 -4.02
CA LYS A 223 10.47 33.89 -4.99
C LYS A 223 9.93 33.51 -6.37
N GLY A 224 9.30 32.32 -6.50
CA GLY A 224 8.79 31.80 -7.76
C GLY A 224 9.85 31.32 -8.74
N LYS A 225 11.14 31.25 -8.34
CA LYS A 225 12.23 30.77 -9.19
C LYS A 225 12.25 29.25 -9.23
N GLN A 226 12.56 28.69 -10.39
CA GLN A 226 12.82 27.26 -10.52
C GLN A 226 14.10 26.92 -9.77
N SER A 227 13.97 26.03 -8.79
CA SER A 227 15.03 25.60 -7.91
C SER A 227 15.09 24.08 -7.85
N VAL A 228 16.20 23.53 -7.36
CA VAL A 228 16.41 22.10 -7.20
C VAL A 228 17.22 21.84 -5.93
N TYR A 229 16.82 20.87 -5.12
CA TYR A 229 17.73 20.23 -4.19
C TYR A 229 18.33 19.00 -4.88
N PHE A 230 19.60 18.72 -4.65
CA PHE A 230 20.27 17.57 -5.25
C PHE A 230 21.42 17.10 -4.36
N THR A 231 21.76 15.84 -4.51
CA THR A 231 22.88 15.20 -3.80
C THR A 231 24.19 15.48 -4.52
N ARG A 232 25.24 15.81 -3.79
CA ARG A 232 26.61 16.00 -4.29
C ARG A 232 27.63 15.57 -3.26
N ASN A 233 28.84 15.19 -3.70
CA ASN A 233 29.99 15.06 -2.84
C ASN A 233 30.25 16.33 -2.02
N ASN A 234 30.83 16.19 -0.81
CA ASN A 234 31.22 17.33 0.01
C ASN A 234 32.44 18.04 -0.59
N LEU A 235 32.20 19.22 -1.17
CA LEU A 235 33.23 20.00 -1.86
C LEU A 235 33.42 21.37 -1.20
N LYS A 236 34.68 21.83 -1.16
CA LYS A 236 35.05 23.22 -0.83
C LYS A 236 36.10 23.70 -1.82
N GLY A 237 35.77 24.75 -2.59
CA GLY A 237 36.64 25.27 -3.63
C GLY A 237 36.98 24.23 -4.72
N GLY A 238 36.04 23.30 -5.03
CA GLY A 238 36.24 22.27 -6.04
C GLY A 238 37.08 21.06 -5.61
N THR A 239 37.41 20.93 -4.32
CA THR A 239 38.17 19.80 -3.75
C THR A 239 37.35 19.06 -2.70
N TYR A 240 37.62 17.75 -2.53
CA TYR A 240 36.96 16.93 -1.52
C TYR A 240 37.24 17.43 -0.09
N VAL A 241 36.18 17.45 0.71
CA VAL A 241 36.25 17.62 2.17
C VAL A 241 35.80 16.32 2.81
N VAL A 242 36.68 15.73 3.61
CA VAL A 242 36.41 14.46 4.31
C VAL A 242 36.04 14.72 5.77
N GLY A 243 35.26 13.81 6.35
CA GLY A 243 34.92 13.77 7.77
C GLY A 243 36.07 13.23 8.63
N LYS A 244 35.82 13.06 9.93
CA LYS A 244 36.76 12.48 10.89
C LYS A 244 37.15 11.04 10.56
N ASP A 245 36.25 10.31 9.92
CA ASP A 245 36.44 8.95 9.40
C ASP A 245 37.19 8.87 8.07
N ARG A 246 37.66 10.02 7.54
CA ARG A 246 38.31 10.19 6.24
C ARG A 246 37.42 9.83 5.04
N ILE A 247 36.10 9.79 5.22
CA ILE A 247 35.14 9.58 4.15
C ILE A 247 34.67 10.94 3.62
N ASN A 248 34.51 11.06 2.30
CA ASN A 248 33.83 12.19 1.69
C ASN A 248 32.31 11.93 1.73
N ASN A 249 31.65 12.44 2.76
CA ASN A 249 30.23 12.29 2.97
C ASN A 249 29.42 13.14 1.98
N LEU A 250 28.25 12.61 1.56
CA LEU A 250 27.37 13.29 0.64
C LEU A 250 26.62 14.44 1.31
N LYS A 251 26.32 15.48 0.55
CA LYS A 251 25.55 16.65 0.99
C LYS A 251 24.42 16.98 0.05
N ILE A 252 23.40 17.60 0.57
CA ILE A 252 22.31 18.19 -0.23
C ILE A 252 22.65 19.65 -0.50
N TYR A 253 22.67 20.01 -1.78
CA TYR A 253 22.86 21.38 -2.26
C TYR A 253 21.57 21.93 -2.86
N LYS A 254 21.48 23.25 -2.93
CA LYS A 254 20.38 23.94 -3.62
C LYS A 254 20.90 24.63 -4.88
N GLY A 255 20.30 24.31 -6.01
CA GLY A 255 20.49 25.02 -7.27
C GLY A 255 19.34 25.98 -7.58
N VAL A 256 19.62 27.07 -8.29
CA VAL A 256 18.62 28.03 -8.79
C VAL A 256 18.86 28.26 -10.28
N LYS A 257 17.83 28.12 -11.10
CA LYS A 257 17.92 28.29 -12.56
C LYS A 257 18.01 29.76 -12.94
N LYS A 258 18.99 30.09 -13.77
CA LYS A 258 19.17 31.40 -14.38
C LYS A 258 18.31 31.60 -15.63
N PRO A 259 18.10 32.85 -16.08
CA PRO A 259 17.39 33.14 -17.34
C PRO A 259 18.04 32.53 -18.58
N ASN A 260 19.38 32.35 -18.59
CA ASN A 260 20.12 31.70 -19.68
C ASN A 260 20.03 30.17 -19.69
N GLY A 261 19.26 29.58 -18.75
CA GLY A 261 19.05 28.15 -18.61
C GLY A 261 20.11 27.40 -17.79
N GLU A 262 21.18 28.06 -17.36
CA GLU A 262 22.19 27.50 -16.45
C GLU A 262 21.72 27.48 -15.02
N TRP A 263 22.41 26.73 -14.18
CA TRP A 263 22.13 26.60 -12.75
C TRP A 263 23.26 27.16 -11.91
N ASP A 264 22.91 28.07 -10.97
CA ASP A 264 23.79 28.49 -9.89
C ASP A 264 23.58 27.59 -8.69
N VAL A 265 24.67 27.21 -8.02
CA VAL A 265 24.61 26.46 -6.77
C VAL A 265 24.78 27.41 -5.58
N THR A 266 23.77 27.41 -4.71
CA THR A 266 23.79 28.21 -3.51
C THR A 266 24.61 27.55 -2.40
N ARG A 267 24.75 28.25 -1.28
CA ARG A 267 25.50 27.79 -0.11
C ARG A 267 25.03 26.43 0.40
N ASP A 268 25.96 25.73 1.08
CA ASP A 268 25.72 24.54 1.88
C ASP A 268 24.48 24.71 2.80
N LEU A 269 23.65 23.70 2.90
CA LEU A 269 22.47 23.73 3.77
C LEU A 269 22.89 23.48 5.22
N ALA A 270 22.19 24.12 6.15
CA ALA A 270 22.50 24.01 7.59
C ALA A 270 22.31 22.60 8.17
N ILE A 271 21.61 21.71 7.46
CA ILE A 271 21.42 20.32 7.84
C ILE A 271 22.64 19.44 7.54
N ASN A 272 23.54 19.88 6.67
CA ASN A 272 24.69 19.11 6.23
C ASN A 272 25.81 19.04 7.27
N SER A 273 26.56 17.94 7.23
CA SER A 273 27.76 17.72 8.04
C SER A 273 28.91 17.21 7.18
N ALA A 274 30.13 17.31 7.67
CA ALA A 274 31.26 16.61 7.10
C ALA A 274 31.35 15.16 7.62
N ASP A 275 30.80 14.87 8.79
CA ASP A 275 30.94 13.61 9.52
C ASP A 275 29.83 12.58 9.18
N TYR A 276 28.79 12.95 8.44
CA TYR A 276 27.75 12.05 7.95
C TYR A 276 27.16 12.55 6.63
N SER A 277 26.54 11.63 5.89
CA SER A 277 25.90 11.91 4.60
C SER A 277 24.45 12.35 4.77
N ASN A 278 24.03 13.30 3.95
CA ASN A 278 22.65 13.61 3.61
C ASN A 278 22.49 13.47 2.10
N ALA A 279 21.52 12.66 1.65
CA ALA A 279 21.36 12.33 0.24
C ALA A 279 19.87 12.15 -0.13
N HIS A 280 19.60 11.99 -1.41
CA HIS A 280 18.30 11.64 -1.97
C HIS A 280 17.17 12.58 -1.52
N PRO A 281 17.29 13.90 -1.75
CA PRO A 281 16.26 14.84 -1.34
C PRO A 281 14.98 14.65 -2.14
N PHE A 282 13.83 14.85 -1.48
CA PHE A 282 12.51 14.93 -2.09
C PHE A 282 11.66 15.97 -1.38
N ILE A 283 10.91 16.78 -2.11
CA ILE A 283 9.98 17.77 -1.56
C ILE A 283 8.56 17.24 -1.62
N SER A 284 7.84 17.27 -0.50
CA SER A 284 6.43 16.89 -0.47
C SER A 284 5.59 17.71 -1.47
N PRO A 285 4.52 17.15 -2.07
CA PRO A 285 3.70 17.83 -3.08
C PRO A 285 3.12 19.16 -2.59
N ASP A 286 2.83 19.30 -1.28
CA ASP A 286 2.37 20.55 -0.65
C ASP A 286 3.49 21.59 -0.44
N GLY A 287 4.73 21.23 -0.74
CA GLY A 287 5.91 22.10 -0.61
C GLY A 287 6.35 22.39 0.82
N LYS A 288 5.81 21.68 1.83
CA LYS A 288 6.06 22.00 3.24
C LYS A 288 7.18 21.18 3.87
N ARG A 289 7.56 20.04 3.30
CA ARG A 289 8.59 19.15 3.85
C ARG A 289 9.65 18.82 2.82
N LEU A 290 10.90 18.79 3.27
CA LEU A 290 12.04 18.23 2.54
C LEU A 290 12.38 16.90 3.20
N TYR A 291 12.12 15.79 2.51
CA TYR A 291 12.55 14.45 2.90
C TYR A 291 13.94 14.15 2.35
N PHE A 292 14.70 13.33 3.05
CA PHE A 292 16.03 12.90 2.61
C PHE A 292 16.50 11.67 3.40
N SER A 293 17.53 11.00 2.90
CA SER A 293 18.22 9.92 3.60
C SER A 293 19.44 10.45 4.32
N SER A 294 19.74 9.92 5.51
CA SER A 294 20.93 10.30 6.27
C SER A 294 21.44 9.19 7.18
N ASN A 295 22.76 8.99 7.22
CA ASN A 295 23.42 8.12 8.18
C ASN A 295 23.94 8.87 9.42
N ARG A 296 23.22 9.90 9.84
CA ARG A 296 23.52 10.67 11.04
C ARG A 296 23.40 9.83 12.31
N PRO A 297 24.20 10.13 13.37
CA PRO A 297 24.33 9.26 14.55
C PRO A 297 23.05 9.07 15.39
N ASP A 298 22.04 9.92 15.22
CA ASP A 298 20.76 9.88 15.91
C ASP A 298 19.67 9.12 15.10
N GLY A 299 20.08 8.30 14.13
CA GLY A 299 19.24 7.36 13.39
C GLY A 299 19.06 6.02 14.08
N TYR A 300 18.27 5.12 13.45
CA TYR A 300 18.04 3.75 13.91
C TYR A 300 19.07 2.76 13.36
N GLY A 301 19.64 3.05 12.18
CA GLY A 301 20.49 2.11 11.48
C GLY A 301 21.58 2.71 10.63
N GLY A 302 21.74 2.16 9.43
CA GLY A 302 22.72 2.61 8.46
C GLY A 302 22.38 3.99 7.91
N SER A 303 21.37 4.06 7.06
CA SER A 303 20.81 5.30 6.51
C SER A 303 19.33 5.33 6.76
N ASP A 304 18.82 6.36 7.41
CA ASP A 304 17.43 6.53 7.77
C ASP A 304 16.76 7.61 6.92
N ILE A 305 15.43 7.54 6.75
CA ILE A 305 14.63 8.63 6.22
C ILE A 305 14.39 9.68 7.31
N PHE A 306 14.76 10.92 6.99
CA PHE A 306 14.48 12.11 7.77
C PHE A 306 13.68 13.11 6.94
N TYR A 307 13.04 14.07 7.62
CA TYR A 307 12.46 15.24 6.97
C TYR A 307 12.71 16.53 7.75
N CYS A 308 12.70 17.64 7.02
CA CYS A 308 12.69 18.99 7.60
C CYS A 308 11.40 19.71 7.16
N GLU A 309 10.82 20.52 8.03
CA GLU A 309 9.79 21.46 7.65
C GLU A 309 10.40 22.66 6.93
N ILE A 310 9.80 23.04 5.80
CA ILE A 310 10.18 24.21 5.02
C ILE A 310 9.40 25.41 5.56
N ARG A 311 10.11 26.33 6.22
CA ARG A 311 9.51 27.53 6.82
C ARG A 311 9.08 28.53 5.75
N SER A 312 8.15 29.41 6.08
CA SER A 312 7.60 30.44 5.18
C SER A 312 8.66 31.33 4.49
N ARG A 313 9.84 31.50 5.09
CA ARG A 313 10.99 32.23 4.51
C ARG A 313 11.98 31.33 3.77
N GLY A 314 11.63 30.05 3.54
CA GLY A 314 12.47 29.08 2.81
C GLY A 314 13.60 28.46 3.65
N GLY A 315 13.67 28.71 4.96
CA GLY A 315 14.59 28.04 5.87
C GLY A 315 14.09 26.63 6.24
N LEU A 316 14.99 25.73 6.61
CA LEU A 316 14.68 24.37 7.05
C LEU A 316 14.62 24.32 8.59
N SER A 317 13.74 23.46 9.13
CA SER A 317 13.77 23.07 10.54
C SER A 317 14.97 22.17 10.84
N TYR A 318 15.14 21.82 12.12
CA TYR A 318 16.00 20.68 12.48
C TYR A 318 15.41 19.39 11.87
N PRO A 319 16.27 18.45 11.40
CA PRO A 319 15.80 17.18 10.86
C PRO A 319 15.03 16.34 11.88
N ILE A 320 13.93 15.75 11.44
CA ILE A 320 13.06 14.87 12.22
C ILE A 320 13.15 13.47 11.57
N ASN A 321 13.44 12.45 12.37
CA ASN A 321 13.47 11.06 11.92
C ASN A 321 12.03 10.57 11.62
N ALA A 322 11.81 9.84 10.53
CA ALA A 322 10.51 9.32 10.14
C ALA A 322 9.96 8.22 11.07
N GLY A 323 10.76 7.77 12.03
CA GLY A 323 10.37 6.84 13.08
C GLY A 323 10.62 5.37 12.76
N PRO A 324 10.43 4.48 13.78
CA PRO A 324 10.86 3.08 13.72
C PRO A 324 9.96 2.16 12.87
N VAL A 325 8.81 2.65 12.38
CA VAL A 325 7.98 1.92 11.42
C VAL A 325 8.59 2.01 10.02
N VAL A 326 9.14 3.18 9.67
CA VAL A 326 9.78 3.44 8.39
C VAL A 326 11.25 2.99 8.44
N ASN A 327 11.99 3.40 9.48
CA ASN A 327 13.43 3.20 9.59
C ASN A 327 13.77 1.93 10.38
N THR A 328 14.81 1.24 9.93
CA THR A 328 15.30 -0.02 10.48
C THR A 328 16.76 0.08 10.90
N GLU A 329 17.38 -1.04 11.27
CA GLU A 329 18.84 -1.11 11.43
C GLU A 329 19.59 -1.13 10.08
N GLY A 330 18.86 -1.30 8.95
CA GLY A 330 19.40 -1.28 7.59
C GLY A 330 19.56 0.12 7.02
N ASN A 331 19.36 0.20 5.72
CA ASN A 331 19.39 1.45 4.98
C ASN A 331 18.02 1.76 4.39
N GLU A 332 17.46 2.91 4.71
CA GLU A 332 16.30 3.47 4.08
C GLU A 332 16.71 4.66 3.21
N MET A 333 16.39 4.59 1.91
CA MET A 333 16.88 5.56 0.92
C MET A 333 15.80 5.96 -0.09
N TYR A 334 16.05 7.03 -0.85
CA TYR A 334 15.22 7.51 -1.95
C TYR A 334 13.76 7.75 -1.55
N PRO A 335 13.49 8.60 -0.56
CA PRO A 335 12.12 8.93 -0.18
C PRO A 335 11.37 9.62 -1.33
N PHE A 336 10.12 9.23 -1.53
CA PHE A 336 9.15 9.86 -2.41
C PHE A 336 7.82 9.96 -1.66
N VAL A 337 7.10 11.06 -1.79
CA VAL A 337 5.77 11.23 -1.21
C VAL A 337 4.79 11.55 -2.33
N ASP A 338 3.72 10.76 -2.46
CA ASP A 338 2.68 11.00 -3.45
C ASP A 338 1.75 12.16 -3.06
N LYS A 339 0.82 12.53 -3.94
CA LYS A 339 -0.12 13.63 -3.70
C LYS A 339 -1.12 13.35 -2.56
N GLU A 340 -1.33 12.09 -2.22
CA GLU A 340 -2.14 11.63 -1.09
C GLU A 340 -1.37 11.69 0.24
N GLY A 341 -0.07 12.00 0.22
CA GLY A 341 0.80 12.11 1.39
C GLY A 341 1.45 10.80 1.80
N GLN A 342 1.32 9.72 1.01
CA GLN A 342 1.92 8.43 1.30
C GLN A 342 3.41 8.43 0.98
N LEU A 343 4.23 7.95 1.92
CA LEU A 343 5.68 7.85 1.76
C LEU A 343 6.06 6.51 1.10
N TYR A 344 6.89 6.59 0.07
CA TYR A 344 7.57 5.46 -0.56
C TYR A 344 9.08 5.62 -0.35
N PHE A 345 9.78 4.51 -0.21
CA PHE A 345 11.23 4.50 -0.01
C PHE A 345 11.81 3.15 -0.41
N ALA A 346 13.13 3.09 -0.60
CA ALA A 346 13.84 1.84 -0.79
C ALA A 346 14.50 1.42 0.52
N SER A 347 14.47 0.12 0.86
CA SER A 347 15.08 -0.42 2.08
C SER A 347 15.71 -1.79 1.86
N ASP A 348 16.85 -2.03 2.51
CA ASP A 348 17.47 -3.34 2.67
C ASP A 348 17.26 -3.95 4.08
N GLY A 349 16.64 -3.18 4.98
CA GLY A 349 16.34 -3.61 6.35
C GLY A 349 14.95 -4.18 6.55
N HIS A 350 13.98 -3.83 5.70
CA HIS A 350 12.66 -4.44 5.67
C HIS A 350 12.67 -5.76 4.88
N PRO A 351 11.77 -6.71 5.20
CA PRO A 351 11.66 -7.97 4.46
C PRO A 351 11.35 -7.74 2.98
N GLY A 352 12.20 -8.22 2.07
CA GLY A 352 12.10 -7.97 0.63
C GLY A 352 12.62 -9.12 -0.23
N TYR A 353 12.58 -8.93 -1.56
CA TYR A 353 13.06 -9.88 -2.56
C TYR A 353 14.56 -9.78 -2.79
N GLY A 354 15.03 -8.53 -2.94
CA GLY A 354 16.40 -8.18 -3.24
C GLY A 354 17.17 -7.71 -2.02
N GLN A 355 18.11 -6.81 -2.26
CA GLN A 355 18.75 -6.06 -1.19
C GLN A 355 17.98 -4.76 -0.92
N LEU A 356 17.95 -3.85 -1.90
CA LEU A 356 17.04 -2.71 -1.84
C LEU A 356 15.74 -3.08 -2.54
N ASP A 357 14.65 -3.04 -1.81
CA ASP A 357 13.29 -3.15 -2.33
C ASP A 357 12.53 -1.85 -2.08
N ILE A 358 11.54 -1.56 -2.92
CA ILE A 358 10.67 -0.41 -2.78
C ILE A 358 9.49 -0.75 -1.88
N PHE A 359 9.28 0.08 -0.88
CA PHE A 359 8.20 -0.02 0.10
C PHE A 359 7.30 1.21 0.08
N LYS A 360 6.08 1.04 0.56
CA LYS A 360 5.11 2.09 0.83
C LYS A 360 4.74 2.09 2.30
N SER A 361 4.75 3.24 2.98
CA SER A 361 4.14 3.37 4.29
C SER A 361 2.63 3.55 4.17
N ILE A 362 1.89 2.98 5.10
CA ILE A 362 0.46 3.23 5.28
C ILE A 362 0.30 3.94 6.62
N ASP A 363 -0.31 5.11 6.56
CA ASP A 363 -0.52 5.93 7.73
C ASP A 363 -1.85 5.57 8.40
N ASN A 364 -1.89 5.72 9.72
CA ASN A 364 -3.14 5.66 10.47
C ASN A 364 -3.98 6.94 10.22
N HIS A 365 -5.19 6.98 10.80
CA HIS A 365 -6.12 8.12 10.69
C HIS A 365 -5.57 9.46 11.23
N LEU A 366 -4.42 9.43 11.93
CA LEU A 366 -3.72 10.63 12.43
C LEU A 366 -2.56 11.07 11.52
N GLY A 367 -2.32 10.37 10.39
CA GLY A 367 -1.23 10.67 9.47
C GLY A 367 0.14 10.29 10.00
N THR A 368 0.21 9.22 10.82
CA THR A 368 1.47 8.63 11.33
C THR A 368 1.66 7.24 10.70
N PRO A 369 2.85 6.90 10.20
CA PRO A 369 3.14 5.57 9.67
C PRO A 369 2.80 4.46 10.67
N GLU A 370 1.96 3.50 10.26
CA GLU A 370 1.51 2.38 11.08
C GLU A 370 2.08 1.05 10.59
N ILE A 371 2.10 0.84 9.27
CA ILE A 371 2.68 -0.34 8.63
C ILE A 371 3.45 0.03 7.37
N VAL A 372 4.34 -0.87 6.95
CA VAL A 372 5.10 -0.76 5.70
C VAL A 372 4.79 -1.97 4.83
N ILE A 373 4.49 -1.72 3.55
CA ILE A 373 4.13 -2.74 2.56
C ILE A 373 5.20 -2.78 1.47
N ASN A 374 5.74 -3.98 1.19
CA ASN A 374 6.57 -4.22 0.01
C ASN A 374 5.70 -4.10 -1.26
N LEU A 375 6.15 -3.37 -2.28
CA LEU A 375 5.37 -3.20 -3.52
C LEU A 375 5.26 -4.48 -4.36
N GLY A 376 6.07 -5.51 -4.06
CA GLY A 376 6.02 -6.79 -4.74
C GLY A 376 6.53 -6.76 -6.17
N GLN A 377 6.50 -7.92 -6.84
CA GLN A 377 6.81 -8.02 -8.25
C GLN A 377 5.66 -7.46 -9.10
N PRO A 378 5.93 -6.83 -10.24
CA PRO A 378 7.21 -6.69 -10.94
C PRO A 378 8.01 -5.43 -10.55
N ILE A 379 7.54 -4.61 -9.61
CA ILE A 379 8.27 -3.41 -9.17
C ILE A 379 9.57 -3.86 -8.49
N ASN A 380 9.49 -4.71 -7.48
CA ASN A 380 10.64 -5.30 -6.83
C ASN A 380 11.09 -6.58 -7.53
N SER A 381 12.38 -6.82 -7.53
CA SER A 381 13.05 -7.95 -8.17
C SER A 381 14.04 -8.61 -7.21
N LYS A 382 14.78 -9.61 -7.65
CA LYS A 382 15.86 -10.21 -6.88
C LYS A 382 17.12 -9.33 -6.72
N ARG A 383 17.11 -8.17 -7.35
CA ARG A 383 18.20 -7.18 -7.33
C ARG A 383 17.79 -5.94 -6.55
N ASP A 384 18.56 -4.86 -6.69
CA ASP A 384 18.18 -3.59 -6.10
C ASP A 384 17.10 -2.91 -6.93
N ASP A 385 16.06 -2.46 -6.25
CA ASP A 385 14.98 -1.67 -6.81
C ASP A 385 14.79 -0.44 -5.92
N PHE A 386 14.92 0.77 -6.49
CA PHE A 386 15.00 2.00 -5.72
C PHE A 386 14.52 3.22 -6.50
N ALA A 387 14.51 4.38 -5.84
CA ALA A 387 14.16 5.68 -6.43
C ALA A 387 12.81 5.68 -7.16
N TYR A 388 11.78 5.10 -6.51
CA TYR A 388 10.40 5.14 -7.00
C TYR A 388 9.91 6.58 -7.12
N PHE A 389 9.27 6.89 -8.23
CA PHE A 389 8.65 8.18 -8.50
C PHE A 389 7.36 8.00 -9.30
N GLN A 390 6.24 8.46 -8.78
CA GLN A 390 4.94 8.47 -9.46
C GLN A 390 4.67 9.85 -10.04
N VAL A 391 4.22 9.91 -11.29
CA VAL A 391 3.85 11.18 -11.92
C VAL A 391 2.54 11.67 -11.34
N ASP A 392 2.51 12.93 -10.90
CA ASP A 392 1.34 13.53 -10.25
C ASP A 392 0.03 13.31 -11.02
N GLY A 393 -0.97 12.81 -10.30
CA GLY A 393 -2.31 12.55 -10.84
C GLY A 393 -2.39 11.42 -11.87
N GLN A 394 -1.34 10.61 -12.02
CA GLN A 394 -1.29 9.50 -12.97
C GLN A 394 -0.90 8.20 -12.25
N TYR A 395 -1.47 7.09 -12.71
CA TYR A 395 -1.09 5.76 -12.25
C TYR A 395 0.11 5.21 -13.04
N LYS A 396 1.14 6.05 -13.22
CA LYS A 396 2.38 5.70 -13.91
C LYS A 396 3.55 6.48 -13.32
N GLY A 397 4.75 5.97 -13.51
CA GLY A 397 5.95 6.58 -12.98
C GLY A 397 7.22 5.89 -13.43
N PHE A 398 8.25 6.06 -12.63
CA PHE A 398 9.58 5.52 -12.89
C PHE A 398 10.17 4.97 -11.60
N PHE A 399 11.08 4.02 -11.75
CA PHE A 399 11.97 3.56 -10.69
C PHE A 399 13.30 3.12 -11.30
N SER A 400 14.27 2.83 -10.46
CA SER A 400 15.59 2.40 -10.87
C SER A 400 15.84 0.97 -10.42
N SER A 401 16.55 0.20 -11.23
CA SER A 401 16.88 -1.19 -10.90
C SER A 401 18.16 -1.66 -11.58
N ASN A 402 18.92 -2.53 -10.90
CA ASN A 402 20.03 -3.27 -11.50
C ASN A 402 19.65 -4.72 -11.84
N ARG A 403 18.34 -4.94 -12.14
CA ARG A 403 17.81 -6.26 -12.53
C ARG A 403 18.44 -6.79 -13.80
N SER A 404 18.49 -8.12 -13.91
CA SER A 404 19.02 -8.80 -15.10
C SER A 404 18.27 -8.38 -16.37
N GLY A 405 19.01 -8.21 -17.47
CA GLY A 405 18.47 -7.81 -18.76
C GLY A 405 18.47 -6.29 -19.02
N GLY A 406 19.00 -5.50 -18.10
CA GLY A 406 19.27 -4.08 -18.28
C GLY A 406 20.41 -3.80 -19.26
N GLN A 407 20.70 -2.51 -19.51
CA GLN A 407 21.77 -2.06 -20.39
C GLN A 407 23.03 -1.62 -19.65
N GLY A 408 22.85 -1.04 -18.45
CA GLY A 408 23.92 -0.53 -17.59
C GLY A 408 24.02 -1.24 -16.25
N SER A 409 24.75 -0.60 -15.33
CA SER A 409 24.86 -1.09 -13.95
C SER A 409 23.56 -0.84 -13.19
N ASP A 410 22.96 0.34 -13.34
CA ASP A 410 21.61 0.67 -12.92
C ASP A 410 20.85 1.22 -14.13
N ASP A 411 19.60 0.84 -14.28
CA ASP A 411 18.74 1.27 -15.37
C ASP A 411 17.44 1.87 -14.85
N LEU A 412 16.88 2.80 -15.61
CA LEU A 412 15.56 3.36 -15.39
C LEU A 412 14.49 2.48 -16.02
N TYR A 413 13.43 2.26 -15.28
CA TYR A 413 12.22 1.58 -15.72
C TYR A 413 11.02 2.48 -15.55
N SER A 414 10.14 2.48 -16.53
CA SER A 414 8.80 3.05 -16.40
C SER A 414 7.84 2.00 -15.89
N PHE A 415 6.87 2.40 -15.10
CA PHE A 415 5.76 1.55 -14.71
C PHE A 415 4.43 2.23 -15.00
N ALA A 416 3.42 1.41 -15.28
CA ALA A 416 2.02 1.80 -15.20
C ALA A 416 1.32 0.90 -14.17
N TYR A 417 0.57 1.53 -13.27
CA TYR A 417 -0.22 0.87 -12.24
C TYR A 417 -1.69 0.96 -12.62
N ARG A 418 -2.38 -0.17 -12.60
CA ARG A 418 -3.83 -0.22 -12.75
C ARG A 418 -4.42 -0.56 -11.39
N PRO A 419 -4.97 0.42 -10.65
CA PRO A 419 -5.65 0.13 -9.41
C PRO A 419 -6.82 -0.83 -9.68
N ALA A 420 -7.10 -1.70 -8.72
CA ALA A 420 -8.25 -2.57 -8.81
C ALA A 420 -9.53 -1.73 -9.05
N LEU A 421 -10.30 -2.14 -10.05
CA LEU A 421 -11.58 -1.52 -10.32
C LEU A 421 -12.56 -1.88 -9.20
N LEU A 422 -13.19 -0.90 -8.58
CA LEU A 422 -14.13 -1.12 -7.49
C LEU A 422 -15.58 -1.03 -7.98
N PHE A 423 -16.36 -2.04 -7.67
CA PHE A 423 -17.82 -1.93 -7.67
C PHE A 423 -18.27 -1.32 -6.34
N LYS A 424 -19.09 -0.26 -6.39
CA LYS A 424 -19.72 0.39 -5.25
C LYS A 424 -21.23 0.34 -5.42
N GLY A 425 -21.93 -0.23 -4.45
CA GLY A 425 -23.38 -0.34 -4.45
C GLY A 425 -24.01 0.45 -3.30
N GLU A 426 -25.16 1.05 -3.56
CA GLU A 426 -26.04 1.64 -2.55
C GLU A 426 -27.42 1.03 -2.68
N ILE A 427 -27.94 0.48 -1.60
CA ILE A 427 -29.27 -0.14 -1.55
C ILE A 427 -30.15 0.66 -0.59
N THR A 428 -31.25 1.15 -1.12
CA THR A 428 -32.21 1.96 -0.38
C THR A 428 -33.62 1.42 -0.49
N ASP A 429 -34.46 1.79 0.44
CA ASP A 429 -35.90 1.51 0.44
C ASP A 429 -36.60 2.45 -0.53
N GLN A 430 -37.33 1.89 -1.47
CA GLN A 430 -38.06 2.65 -2.51
C GLN A 430 -39.03 3.68 -1.94
N ILE A 431 -39.66 3.39 -0.81
CA ILE A 431 -40.63 4.25 -0.17
C ILE A 431 -39.98 5.28 0.75
N SER A 432 -39.26 4.83 1.75
CA SER A 432 -38.68 5.71 2.77
C SER A 432 -37.40 6.40 2.33
N LYS A 433 -36.78 5.98 1.23
CA LYS A 433 -35.49 6.42 0.71
C LYS A 433 -34.32 6.21 1.72
N LYS A 434 -34.56 5.42 2.76
CA LYS A 434 -33.54 5.11 3.77
C LYS A 434 -32.70 3.91 3.37
N ALA A 435 -31.48 3.91 3.84
CA ALA A 435 -30.54 2.82 3.66
C ALA A 435 -31.09 1.48 4.15
N ILE A 436 -30.78 0.39 3.44
CA ILE A 436 -31.11 -0.98 3.83
C ILE A 436 -29.83 -1.66 4.28
N GLN A 437 -29.74 -1.97 5.57
CA GLN A 437 -28.67 -2.74 6.16
C GLN A 437 -28.91 -4.25 5.97
N GLY A 438 -27.84 -5.01 5.68
CA GLY A 438 -27.90 -6.47 5.64
C GLY A 438 -28.57 -7.04 4.38
N ALA A 439 -28.79 -6.26 3.33
CA ALA A 439 -29.20 -6.79 2.03
C ALA A 439 -28.06 -7.66 1.48
N GLU A 440 -28.36 -8.88 1.08
CA GLU A 440 -27.44 -9.80 0.43
C GLU A 440 -27.39 -9.51 -1.07
N ILE A 441 -26.18 -9.34 -1.61
CA ILE A 441 -25.94 -9.13 -3.02
C ILE A 441 -24.99 -10.22 -3.51
N LYS A 442 -25.47 -11.08 -4.43
CA LYS A 442 -24.60 -12.00 -5.17
C LYS A 442 -24.17 -11.32 -6.46
N LEU A 443 -22.88 -11.13 -6.59
CA LEU A 443 -22.25 -10.61 -7.80
C LEU A 443 -21.90 -11.80 -8.70
N ILE A 444 -22.53 -11.88 -9.88
CA ILE A 444 -22.38 -12.98 -10.83
C ILE A 444 -21.70 -12.45 -12.08
N ASP A 445 -20.51 -12.98 -12.40
CA ASP A 445 -19.83 -12.72 -13.68
C ASP A 445 -20.53 -13.52 -14.78
N LEU A 446 -21.24 -12.81 -15.66
CA LEU A 446 -22.04 -13.43 -16.73
C LEU A 446 -21.17 -14.06 -17.83
N SER A 447 -19.91 -13.68 -17.95
CA SER A 447 -18.98 -14.31 -18.91
C SER A 447 -18.47 -15.65 -18.43
N LEU A 448 -18.48 -15.88 -17.13
CA LEU A 448 -18.03 -17.12 -16.49
C LEU A 448 -19.19 -17.96 -15.96
N ASP A 449 -20.42 -17.43 -15.97
CA ASP A 449 -21.60 -17.99 -15.31
C ASP A 449 -21.33 -18.41 -13.87
N LYS A 450 -20.66 -17.50 -13.11
CA LYS A 450 -20.19 -17.80 -11.76
C LYS A 450 -20.42 -16.65 -10.80
N THR A 451 -20.92 -16.97 -9.60
CA THR A 451 -20.90 -16.04 -8.47
C THR A 451 -19.45 -15.79 -8.05
N VAL A 452 -19.02 -14.54 -8.19
CA VAL A 452 -17.65 -14.10 -7.85
C VAL A 452 -17.55 -13.49 -6.46
N ALA A 453 -18.66 -12.95 -5.93
CA ALA A 453 -18.74 -12.45 -4.56
C ALA A 453 -20.17 -12.54 -4.01
N THR A 454 -20.29 -12.71 -2.69
CA THR A 454 -21.52 -12.51 -1.93
C THR A 454 -21.24 -11.48 -0.85
N LEU A 455 -21.99 -10.39 -0.87
CA LEU A 455 -21.76 -9.19 -0.08
C LEU A 455 -22.99 -8.82 0.72
N TYR A 456 -22.81 -8.05 1.79
CA TYR A 456 -23.91 -7.54 2.61
C TYR A 456 -23.77 -6.04 2.79
N THR A 457 -24.89 -5.31 2.71
CA THR A 457 -24.87 -3.86 2.90
C THR A 457 -24.58 -3.47 4.36
N SER A 458 -23.82 -2.40 4.52
CA SER A 458 -23.52 -1.75 5.80
C SER A 458 -24.77 -1.06 6.39
N GLU A 459 -24.64 -0.46 7.58
CA GLU A 459 -25.68 0.40 8.17
C GLU A 459 -26.07 1.58 7.26
N ALA A 460 -25.12 2.06 6.46
CA ALA A 460 -25.34 3.11 5.46
C ALA A 460 -25.95 2.59 4.15
N GLY A 461 -26.29 1.28 4.05
CA GLY A 461 -26.81 0.67 2.83
C GLY A 461 -25.77 0.50 1.73
N SER A 462 -24.51 0.74 2.02
CA SER A 462 -23.40 0.71 1.05
C SER A 462 -22.63 -0.60 1.11
N LEU A 463 -22.01 -0.95 -0.01
CA LEU A 463 -21.08 -2.05 -0.15
C LEU A 463 -20.01 -1.71 -1.20
N SER A 464 -18.87 -2.40 -1.14
CA SER A 464 -17.82 -2.29 -2.14
C SER A 464 -17.08 -3.61 -2.29
N THR A 465 -16.65 -3.91 -3.52
CA THR A 465 -15.78 -5.07 -3.83
C THR A 465 -14.99 -4.82 -5.10
N GLU A 466 -13.88 -5.54 -5.26
CA GLU A 466 -13.11 -5.51 -6.49
C GLU A 466 -13.83 -6.25 -7.62
N VAL A 467 -13.75 -5.72 -8.84
CA VAL A 467 -14.27 -6.30 -10.06
C VAL A 467 -13.23 -6.23 -11.17
N LYS A 468 -13.40 -7.06 -12.20
CA LYS A 468 -12.50 -7.05 -13.38
C LYS A 468 -13.05 -6.13 -14.46
N GLU A 469 -12.16 -5.52 -15.24
CA GLU A 469 -12.49 -4.81 -16.46
C GLU A 469 -13.08 -5.76 -17.52
N ASP A 470 -13.78 -5.22 -18.50
CA ASP A 470 -14.35 -5.92 -19.65
C ASP A 470 -15.28 -7.08 -19.25
N ARG A 471 -16.16 -6.83 -18.28
CA ARG A 471 -17.14 -7.80 -17.77
C ARG A 471 -18.52 -7.18 -17.67
N LEU A 472 -19.53 -8.05 -17.76
CA LEU A 472 -20.89 -7.76 -17.38
C LEU A 472 -21.26 -8.59 -16.15
N TYR A 473 -21.66 -7.92 -15.09
CA TYR A 473 -22.06 -8.54 -13.84
C TYR A 473 -23.57 -8.44 -13.65
N ALA A 474 -24.20 -9.55 -13.23
CA ALA A 474 -25.53 -9.52 -12.66
C ALA A 474 -25.46 -9.38 -11.13
N LEU A 475 -26.36 -8.59 -10.57
CA LEU A 475 -26.55 -8.38 -9.15
C LEU A 475 -27.86 -9.03 -8.75
N GLU A 476 -27.81 -10.15 -8.04
CA GLU A 476 -28.98 -10.77 -7.41
C GLU A 476 -29.08 -10.23 -5.98
N ILE A 477 -30.09 -9.41 -5.72
CA ILE A 477 -30.26 -8.68 -4.47
C ILE A 477 -31.43 -9.26 -3.70
N SER A 478 -31.24 -9.60 -2.44
CA SER A 478 -32.26 -10.15 -1.56
C SER A 478 -32.20 -9.58 -0.15
N HIS A 479 -33.39 -9.46 0.48
CA HIS A 479 -33.52 -9.09 1.88
C HIS A 479 -34.84 -9.62 2.44
N PRO A 480 -34.89 -10.10 3.71
CA PRO A 480 -36.11 -10.69 4.29
C PRO A 480 -37.34 -9.77 4.30
N SER A 481 -37.16 -8.46 4.30
CA SER A 481 -38.24 -7.45 4.38
C SER A 481 -38.59 -6.79 3.05
N PHE A 482 -37.88 -7.15 1.97
CA PHE A 482 -38.04 -6.52 0.66
C PHE A 482 -38.17 -7.55 -0.44
N LYS A 483 -38.79 -7.16 -1.56
CA LYS A 483 -38.84 -7.98 -2.78
C LYS A 483 -37.41 -8.11 -3.34
N GLY A 484 -37.02 -9.32 -3.73
CA GLY A 484 -35.76 -9.56 -4.43
C GLY A 484 -35.75 -8.83 -5.77
N GLN A 485 -34.57 -8.33 -6.16
CA GLN A 485 -34.39 -7.59 -7.40
C GLN A 485 -33.12 -8.05 -8.13
N LEU A 486 -33.19 -8.01 -9.45
CA LEU A 486 -32.04 -8.20 -10.33
C LEU A 486 -31.61 -6.84 -10.89
N ALA A 487 -30.33 -6.58 -10.89
CA ALA A 487 -29.73 -5.44 -11.55
C ALA A 487 -28.48 -5.91 -12.32
N SER A 488 -27.87 -5.04 -13.09
CA SER A 488 -26.61 -5.34 -13.77
C SER A 488 -25.67 -4.16 -13.72
N VAL A 489 -24.38 -4.46 -13.76
CA VAL A 489 -23.32 -3.46 -13.89
C VAL A 489 -22.33 -3.91 -14.94
N SER A 490 -21.98 -3.00 -15.86
CA SER A 490 -21.00 -3.22 -16.90
C SER A 490 -19.69 -2.54 -16.53
N THR A 491 -18.60 -3.22 -16.79
CA THR A 491 -17.24 -2.66 -16.73
C THR A 491 -16.62 -2.54 -18.12
N TRP A 492 -17.43 -2.57 -19.17
CA TRP A 492 -17.05 -2.22 -20.52
C TRP A 492 -17.02 -0.70 -20.69
N ASP A 493 -16.24 -0.20 -21.63
CA ASP A 493 -16.19 1.22 -22.02
C ASP A 493 -15.91 2.19 -20.86
N LEU A 494 -15.09 1.76 -19.91
CA LEU A 494 -14.66 2.62 -18.80
C LEU A 494 -13.83 3.79 -19.35
N GLN A 495 -14.04 4.98 -18.79
CA GLN A 495 -13.22 6.14 -19.13
C GLN A 495 -11.79 5.94 -18.64
N THR A 496 -10.82 6.49 -19.39
CA THR A 496 -9.40 6.43 -19.00
C THR A 496 -9.20 6.99 -17.58
N GLY A 497 -8.71 6.13 -16.68
CA GLY A 497 -8.50 6.49 -15.26
C GLY A 497 -9.72 6.30 -14.36
N GLN A 498 -10.83 5.76 -14.86
CA GLN A 498 -11.97 5.37 -14.02
C GLN A 498 -11.61 4.16 -13.17
N ILE A 499 -11.76 4.30 -11.86
CA ILE A 499 -11.39 3.28 -10.86
C ILE A 499 -12.59 2.72 -10.10
N ASP A 500 -13.80 3.19 -10.38
CA ASP A 500 -15.02 2.63 -9.80
C ASP A 500 -16.19 2.59 -10.79
N VAL A 501 -17.09 1.66 -10.55
CA VAL A 501 -18.42 1.56 -11.15
C VAL A 501 -19.44 1.57 -10.03
N GLN A 502 -20.55 2.27 -10.22
CA GLN A 502 -21.55 2.48 -9.18
C GLN A 502 -22.91 1.92 -9.61
N ALA A 503 -23.64 1.35 -8.65
CA ALA A 503 -25.03 1.00 -8.81
C ALA A 503 -25.84 1.48 -7.60
N GLN A 504 -26.94 2.16 -7.87
CA GLN A 504 -27.94 2.52 -6.88
C GLN A 504 -29.19 1.71 -7.14
N VAL A 505 -29.66 0.97 -6.14
CA VAL A 505 -30.82 0.10 -6.27
C VAL A 505 -31.81 0.41 -5.17
N GLU A 506 -33.06 0.62 -5.56
CA GLU A 506 -34.19 0.84 -4.65
C GLU A 506 -35.03 -0.44 -4.56
N LEU A 507 -35.13 -1.03 -3.36
CA LEU A 507 -35.94 -2.22 -3.13
C LEU A 507 -37.34 -1.86 -2.66
N GLU A 508 -38.35 -2.54 -3.26
CA GLU A 508 -39.75 -2.44 -2.84
C GLU A 508 -39.97 -3.24 -1.54
N PRO A 509 -40.48 -2.61 -0.46
CA PRO A 509 -40.73 -3.32 0.79
C PRO A 509 -41.86 -4.35 0.62
N LEU A 510 -41.77 -5.47 1.33
CA LEU A 510 -42.86 -6.44 1.41
C LEU A 510 -44.01 -5.84 2.20
N MET A 511 -45.25 -6.07 1.70
CA MET A 511 -46.46 -5.73 2.46
C MET A 511 -46.74 -6.78 3.54
N ASP A 512 -45.75 -7.05 4.38
CA ASP A 512 -45.78 -8.00 5.50
C ASP A 512 -45.21 -7.35 6.77
N LEU A 513 -46.07 -7.10 7.71
CA LEU A 513 -45.75 -6.44 8.96
C LEU A 513 -44.69 -7.19 9.78
N LYS A 514 -44.74 -8.52 9.75
CA LYS A 514 -43.76 -9.37 10.43
C LYS A 514 -42.37 -9.24 9.79
N ALA A 515 -42.31 -9.27 8.47
CA ALA A 515 -41.07 -9.10 7.73
C ALA A 515 -40.45 -7.71 7.96
N LEU A 516 -41.26 -6.64 7.98
CA LEU A 516 -40.80 -5.27 8.15
C LEU A 516 -40.40 -4.90 9.58
N SER A 517 -41.11 -5.42 10.60
CA SER A 517 -40.92 -5.01 12.00
C SER A 517 -40.36 -6.12 12.90
N GLY A 518 -40.38 -7.36 12.47
CA GLY A 518 -40.10 -8.52 13.31
C GLY A 518 -41.09 -8.70 14.47
N ILE A 519 -42.33 -8.18 14.33
CA ILE A 519 -43.35 -8.30 15.35
C ILE A 519 -43.74 -9.77 15.57
N ARG A 520 -43.86 -10.16 16.81
CA ARG A 520 -44.39 -11.47 17.21
C ARG A 520 -45.86 -11.35 17.58
N PRO A 521 -46.62 -12.47 17.60
CA PRO A 521 -48.02 -12.45 18.00
C PRO A 521 -48.24 -11.82 19.37
N VAL A 522 -49.20 -10.93 19.48
CA VAL A 522 -49.61 -10.22 20.69
C VAL A 522 -50.73 -11.00 21.40
N TYR A 523 -50.62 -11.19 22.68
CA TYR A 523 -51.58 -11.94 23.50
C TYR A 523 -51.99 -11.16 24.74
N PHE A 524 -53.21 -11.38 25.21
CA PHE A 524 -53.76 -10.88 26.46
C PHE A 524 -53.85 -11.99 27.51
N ASN A 525 -53.86 -11.64 28.79
CA ASN A 525 -54.16 -12.56 29.85
C ASN A 525 -55.68 -12.87 29.88
N ASN A 526 -56.04 -14.05 30.41
CA ASN A 526 -57.44 -14.49 30.51
C ASN A 526 -58.28 -13.46 31.26
N GLY A 527 -59.47 -13.13 30.73
CA GLY A 527 -60.40 -12.17 31.29
C GLY A 527 -59.91 -10.72 31.35
N SER A 528 -58.70 -10.44 30.94
CA SER A 528 -58.09 -9.11 31.03
C SER A 528 -58.08 -8.41 29.67
N PHE A 529 -58.25 -7.11 29.68
CA PHE A 529 -57.99 -6.20 28.55
C PHE A 529 -56.75 -5.33 28.78
N ASN A 530 -56.04 -5.51 29.93
CA ASN A 530 -54.80 -4.83 30.18
C ASN A 530 -53.70 -5.47 29.32
N LEU A 531 -52.92 -4.64 28.59
CA LEU A 531 -51.79 -5.06 27.78
C LEU A 531 -50.62 -5.54 28.64
N PRO A 532 -50.23 -6.82 28.57
CA PRO A 532 -49.06 -7.32 29.28
C PRO A 532 -47.78 -6.66 28.72
N GLY A 533 -46.71 -6.59 29.54
CA GLY A 533 -45.46 -5.96 29.18
C GLY A 533 -44.73 -6.61 27.97
N ASN A 534 -44.93 -7.92 27.73
CA ASN A 534 -44.43 -8.60 26.54
C ASN A 534 -45.18 -8.15 25.28
N ALA A 535 -46.50 -7.96 25.37
CA ALA A 535 -47.31 -7.42 24.28
C ALA A 535 -46.93 -5.95 23.93
N GLN A 536 -46.69 -5.14 24.98
CA GLN A 536 -46.22 -3.76 24.82
C GLN A 536 -44.90 -3.69 24.04
N LYS A 537 -43.92 -4.55 24.34
CA LYS A 537 -42.63 -4.61 23.64
C LYS A 537 -42.80 -4.97 22.17
N GLU A 538 -43.76 -5.80 21.81
CA GLU A 538 -44.01 -6.12 20.42
C GLU A 538 -44.66 -4.94 19.68
N LEU A 539 -45.61 -4.23 20.31
CA LEU A 539 -46.24 -3.04 19.76
C LEU A 539 -45.27 -1.86 19.62
N ASP A 540 -44.30 -1.73 20.51
CA ASP A 540 -43.24 -0.72 20.40
C ASP A 540 -42.45 -0.84 19.10
N LYS A 541 -42.31 -2.04 18.51
CA LYS A 541 -41.69 -2.24 17.20
C LYS A 541 -42.46 -1.56 16.07
N LEU A 542 -43.78 -1.55 16.13
CA LEU A 542 -44.61 -0.84 15.14
C LEU A 542 -44.48 0.67 15.28
N VAL A 543 -44.48 1.16 16.54
CA VAL A 543 -44.26 2.59 16.80
C VAL A 543 -42.92 3.04 16.24
N LYS A 544 -41.86 2.21 16.48
CA LYS A 544 -40.52 2.46 15.92
C LYS A 544 -40.53 2.44 14.40
N LEU A 545 -41.21 1.48 13.77
CA LEU A 545 -41.25 1.35 12.33
C LEU A 545 -41.93 2.58 11.67
N VAL A 546 -43.02 3.09 12.23
CA VAL A 546 -43.70 4.30 11.78
C VAL A 546 -42.83 5.53 11.98
N ARG A 547 -42.32 5.71 13.19
CA ARG A 547 -41.46 6.87 13.51
C ARG A 547 -40.20 6.96 12.67
N ASP A 548 -39.52 5.83 12.51
CA ASP A 548 -38.16 5.79 11.99
C ASP A 548 -38.13 5.52 10.47
N ARG A 549 -39.19 4.90 9.87
CA ARG A 549 -39.12 4.47 8.47
C ARG A 549 -40.35 4.82 7.62
N TYR A 550 -41.56 4.51 8.09
CA TYR A 550 -42.80 4.68 7.29
C TYR A 550 -43.80 5.56 8.03
N PRO A 551 -43.64 6.89 8.08
CA PRO A 551 -44.57 7.79 8.79
C PRO A 551 -45.99 7.74 8.27
N GLY A 552 -46.20 7.37 6.99
CA GLY A 552 -47.51 7.20 6.34
C GLY A 552 -48.10 5.80 6.46
N MET A 553 -47.49 4.88 7.25
CA MET A 553 -47.99 3.52 7.38
C MET A 553 -49.35 3.47 8.05
N GLU A 554 -50.30 2.80 7.38
CA GLU A 554 -51.66 2.59 7.88
C GLU A 554 -51.89 1.14 8.28
N ILE A 555 -52.56 0.95 9.40
CA ILE A 555 -52.89 -0.36 9.95
C ILE A 555 -54.35 -0.49 10.33
N GLY A 556 -54.83 -1.73 10.37
CA GLY A 556 -56.06 -2.15 11.02
C GLY A 556 -55.75 -3.09 12.19
N VAL A 557 -56.55 -3.03 13.25
CA VAL A 557 -56.40 -3.89 14.43
C VAL A 557 -57.67 -4.71 14.62
N GLN A 558 -57.56 -6.03 14.58
CA GLN A 558 -58.66 -6.97 14.85
C GLN A 558 -58.29 -7.86 16.05
N VAL A 559 -59.23 -8.01 16.99
CA VAL A 559 -59.02 -8.83 18.18
C VAL A 559 -60.11 -9.88 18.30
N TYR A 560 -59.68 -11.11 18.44
CA TYR A 560 -60.55 -12.26 18.60
C TYR A 560 -60.41 -12.81 20.03
N THR A 561 -61.54 -13.17 20.63
CA THR A 561 -61.54 -13.70 21.99
C THR A 561 -62.61 -14.77 22.11
N ARG A 562 -62.27 -15.94 22.61
CA ARG A 562 -63.18 -17.02 22.92
C ARG A 562 -62.99 -17.50 24.36
N GLU A 563 -63.56 -16.74 25.31
CA GLU A 563 -63.57 -17.11 26.70
C GLU A 563 -64.97 -17.72 27.04
N ARG A 564 -65.09 -18.45 28.13
CA ARG A 564 -66.32 -19.21 28.47
C ARG A 564 -67.54 -18.34 28.83
N ALA A 565 -67.52 -17.07 28.57
CA ALA A 565 -68.50 -16.07 29.01
C ALA A 565 -69.69 -15.83 28.05
N GLY A 566 -69.77 -16.49 26.89
CA GLY A 566 -70.79 -16.29 25.86
C GLY A 566 -70.43 -15.20 24.83
N TRP A 567 -71.13 -15.20 23.67
CA TRP A 567 -70.81 -14.37 22.51
C TRP A 567 -70.73 -12.88 22.83
N GLU A 568 -71.75 -12.35 23.50
CA GLU A 568 -71.80 -10.91 23.84
C GLU A 568 -70.64 -10.46 24.71
N ASN A 569 -70.30 -11.23 25.73
CA ASN A 569 -69.17 -10.94 26.62
C ASN A 569 -67.83 -11.04 25.88
N ASN A 570 -67.65 -12.00 24.97
CA ASN A 570 -66.48 -12.13 24.14
C ASN A 570 -66.35 -10.93 23.17
N ARG A 571 -67.44 -10.46 22.62
CA ARG A 571 -67.46 -9.26 21.76
C ARG A 571 -67.06 -8.01 22.53
N ILE A 572 -67.60 -7.81 23.74
CA ILE A 572 -67.29 -6.68 24.61
C ILE A 572 -65.82 -6.75 25.05
N LEU A 573 -65.31 -7.92 25.43
CA LEU A 573 -63.90 -8.08 25.86
C LEU A 573 -62.92 -7.87 24.72
N SER A 574 -63.19 -8.41 23.54
CA SER A 574 -62.33 -8.20 22.36
C SER A 574 -62.31 -6.73 21.93
N GLN A 575 -63.46 -6.01 22.02
CA GLN A 575 -63.49 -4.57 21.70
C GLN A 575 -62.70 -3.74 22.70
N LYS A 576 -62.73 -4.07 24.00
CA LYS A 576 -61.89 -3.42 25.04
C LYS A 576 -60.40 -3.68 24.79
N ARG A 577 -60.04 -4.87 24.35
CA ARG A 577 -58.66 -5.23 23.98
C ARG A 577 -58.18 -4.46 22.75
N ALA A 578 -59.03 -4.36 21.71
CA ALA A 578 -58.71 -3.57 20.51
C ALA A 578 -58.51 -2.10 20.86
N ALA A 579 -59.38 -1.53 21.69
CA ALA A 579 -59.23 -0.15 22.18
C ALA A 579 -57.98 0.04 23.06
N ALA A 580 -57.59 -0.96 23.84
CA ALA A 580 -56.35 -0.89 24.62
C ALA A 580 -55.11 -0.90 23.76
N ILE A 581 -55.11 -1.62 22.63
CA ILE A 581 -54.00 -1.60 21.64
C ILE A 581 -53.96 -0.22 20.94
N GLU A 582 -55.05 0.27 20.45
CA GLU A 582 -55.15 1.58 19.80
C GLU A 582 -54.63 2.67 20.76
N TRP A 583 -55.18 2.73 21.97
CA TRP A 583 -54.73 3.70 22.98
C TRP A 583 -53.23 3.61 23.28
N TYR A 584 -52.71 2.39 23.39
CA TYR A 584 -51.26 2.17 23.62
C TYR A 584 -50.43 2.70 22.48
N LEU A 585 -50.75 2.32 21.24
CA LEU A 585 -50.00 2.75 20.05
C LEU A 585 -49.98 4.28 19.95
N VAL A 586 -51.16 4.92 20.12
CA VAL A 586 -51.28 6.39 20.07
C VAL A 586 -50.53 7.05 21.21
N SER A 587 -50.61 6.52 22.44
CA SER A 587 -49.85 7.04 23.59
C SER A 587 -48.34 6.97 23.41
N LYS A 588 -47.83 6.08 22.57
CA LYS A 588 -46.41 5.91 22.21
C LYS A 588 -45.98 6.69 20.97
N GLY A 589 -46.91 7.42 20.35
CA GLY A 589 -46.62 8.28 19.21
C GLY A 589 -46.95 7.69 17.85
N PHE A 590 -47.71 6.60 17.76
CA PHE A 590 -48.33 6.15 16.51
C PHE A 590 -49.40 7.13 16.10
N PRO A 591 -49.44 7.66 14.83
CA PRO A 591 -50.45 8.61 14.42
C PRO A 591 -51.85 7.99 14.47
N ARG A 592 -52.79 8.62 15.16
CA ARG A 592 -54.14 8.09 15.32
C ARG A 592 -54.84 7.89 13.98
N ASP A 593 -54.70 8.83 13.07
CA ASP A 593 -55.34 8.81 11.74
C ASP A 593 -54.82 7.67 10.86
N ASN A 594 -53.69 7.10 11.20
CA ASN A 594 -53.08 5.94 10.51
C ASN A 594 -53.64 4.60 11.05
N ILE A 595 -54.47 4.60 12.10
CA ILE A 595 -55.20 3.42 12.56
C ILE A 595 -56.60 3.49 11.93
N ARG A 596 -56.78 2.81 10.82
CA ARG A 596 -58.02 2.88 10.01
C ARG A 596 -59.23 2.24 10.69
N TYR A 597 -58.99 1.18 11.44
CA TYR A 597 -60.02 0.55 12.27
C TYR A 597 -59.38 -0.21 13.44
N TYR A 598 -60.13 -0.36 14.52
CA TYR A 598 -59.81 -1.26 15.64
C TYR A 598 -61.10 -1.94 16.12
N GLU A 599 -61.19 -3.25 15.93
CA GLU A 599 -62.41 -4.00 16.06
C GLU A 599 -62.24 -5.23 16.97
N GLY A 600 -63.25 -5.46 17.80
CA GLY A 600 -63.39 -6.67 18.61
C GLY A 600 -64.39 -7.61 18.01
N ASN A 601 -63.94 -8.72 17.44
CA ASN A 601 -64.75 -9.65 16.68
C ASN A 601 -65.30 -10.81 17.53
N GLY A 602 -65.08 -10.81 18.86
CA GLY A 602 -65.51 -11.87 19.74
C GLY A 602 -64.96 -13.24 19.30
N ASP A 603 -65.86 -14.22 19.21
CA ASP A 603 -65.56 -15.56 18.73
C ASP A 603 -65.95 -15.81 17.26
N GLN A 604 -66.31 -14.75 16.51
CA GLN A 604 -66.58 -14.82 15.08
C GLN A 604 -65.30 -14.98 14.30
N TYR A 605 -64.91 -16.19 14.02
CA TYR A 605 -63.80 -16.49 13.14
C TYR A 605 -64.07 -17.75 12.33
N ASP A 606 -64.14 -17.58 11.02
CA ASP A 606 -64.11 -18.68 10.05
C ASP A 606 -62.68 -19.17 9.88
N TRP A 607 -62.30 -20.20 10.61
CA TRP A 607 -60.99 -20.78 10.57
C TRP A 607 -60.87 -21.81 9.45
N PRO A 608 -59.89 -21.72 8.57
CA PRO A 608 -59.67 -22.69 7.49
C PRO A 608 -59.06 -24.03 7.95
N CYS A 609 -59.06 -24.29 9.25
CA CYS A 609 -58.55 -25.58 9.78
C CYS A 609 -59.67 -26.62 9.73
N ASP A 610 -59.69 -27.39 8.71
CA ASP A 610 -60.74 -28.39 8.43
C ASP A 610 -60.58 -29.70 9.21
N THR A 611 -59.66 -29.82 10.13
CA THR A 611 -59.50 -31.00 10.96
C THR A 611 -59.11 -30.69 12.41
N LYS A 612 -59.80 -31.27 13.33
CA LYS A 612 -59.66 -31.15 14.79
C LYS A 612 -58.22 -31.42 15.37
N ASN A 613 -57.25 -31.78 14.55
CA ASN A 613 -55.95 -32.27 15.01
C ASN A 613 -54.71 -31.40 14.64
N GLN A 614 -54.81 -30.46 13.70
CA GLN A 614 -53.63 -29.69 13.30
C GLN A 614 -53.42 -28.38 14.10
N CYS A 615 -54.48 -27.78 14.63
CA CYS A 615 -54.36 -26.52 15.38
C CYS A 615 -53.78 -26.73 16.80
N TRP A 616 -53.85 -27.93 17.37
CA TRP A 616 -53.27 -28.27 18.67
C TRP A 616 -51.74 -28.42 18.66
N ARG A 617 -51.18 -28.78 17.50
CA ARG A 617 -49.72 -28.99 17.39
C ARG A 617 -48.88 -27.69 17.32
N LEU A 618 -49.52 -26.54 17.09
CA LEU A 618 -48.83 -25.25 16.99
C LEU A 618 -48.81 -24.45 18.29
N GLY A 619 -49.29 -25.00 19.44
CA GLY A 619 -49.20 -24.33 20.77
C GLY A 619 -50.03 -23.03 20.84
N MET A 620 -50.91 -22.77 19.90
CA MET A 620 -51.79 -21.60 19.91
C MET A 620 -53.05 -21.92 20.70
N SER A 621 -53.26 -21.27 21.86
CA SER A 621 -54.59 -21.26 22.46
C SER A 621 -55.52 -20.56 21.47
N LYS A 622 -56.55 -21.28 21.02
CA LYS A 622 -57.51 -20.83 19.95
C LYS A 622 -58.25 -19.52 20.26
N ASP A 623 -58.08 -18.98 21.46
CA ASP A 623 -59.08 -18.13 22.06
C ASP A 623 -58.64 -16.68 22.32
N GLN A 624 -57.42 -16.27 21.92
CA GLN A 624 -56.93 -14.92 22.25
C GLN A 624 -55.96 -14.39 21.19
N ARG A 625 -56.45 -14.10 19.96
CA ARG A 625 -55.61 -13.63 18.85
C ARG A 625 -55.79 -12.15 18.63
N VAL A 626 -54.67 -11.44 18.51
CA VAL A 626 -54.58 -10.11 17.94
C VAL A 626 -54.05 -10.23 16.51
N GLN A 627 -54.74 -9.69 15.55
CA GLN A 627 -54.31 -9.54 14.17
C GLN A 627 -54.12 -8.06 13.87
N ILE A 628 -52.98 -7.71 13.34
CA ILE A 628 -52.67 -6.35 12.89
C ILE A 628 -52.41 -6.42 11.39
N ASP A 629 -53.29 -5.78 10.63
CA ASP A 629 -53.26 -5.75 9.18
C ASP A 629 -52.48 -4.54 8.72
N LEU A 630 -51.50 -4.73 7.84
CA LEU A 630 -50.82 -3.67 7.13
C LEU A 630 -51.63 -3.29 5.92
N LEU A 631 -52.14 -2.07 5.85
CA LEU A 631 -53.02 -1.59 4.79
C LEU A 631 -52.24 -0.85 3.72
N GLN A 632 -51.32 0.03 4.14
CA GLN A 632 -50.39 0.73 3.24
C GLN A 632 -49.16 1.24 4.00
N LEU A 633 -48.10 1.57 3.26
CA LEU A 633 -46.83 2.13 3.81
C LEU A 633 -46.70 3.64 3.59
N GLU A 634 -47.41 4.22 2.61
CA GLU A 634 -47.41 5.65 2.32
C GLU A 634 -48.85 6.17 2.19
N HIS A 635 -49.05 7.44 2.54
CA HIS A 635 -50.26 8.15 2.12
C HIS A 635 -50.26 8.32 0.59
N PRO A 636 -51.42 8.14 -0.12
CA PRO A 636 -51.49 8.47 -1.52
C PRO A 636 -51.11 9.95 -1.69
N LYS A 637 -50.17 10.26 -2.59
CA LYS A 637 -49.82 11.64 -2.93
C LYS A 637 -51.09 12.35 -3.38
N VAL A 638 -51.56 13.32 -2.59
CA VAL A 638 -52.68 14.22 -3.00
C VAL A 638 -52.13 15.05 -4.16
N GLY A 639 -52.53 14.70 -5.40
CA GLY A 639 -52.27 15.52 -6.57
C GLY A 639 -51.52 14.83 -7.72
N SER A 640 -52.20 13.89 -8.38
CA SER A 640 -52.09 13.71 -9.81
C SER A 640 -53.47 13.22 -10.30
N GLN A 641 -54.34 14.16 -10.61
CA GLN A 641 -55.47 13.87 -11.47
C GLN A 641 -54.95 13.62 -12.89
N PRO A 642 -55.63 12.73 -13.66
CA PRO A 642 -55.17 12.20 -14.94
C PRO A 642 -55.05 13.24 -16.04
#